data_1ddbf13ad3d01c7a239fe84545cb1794
#
_entry.id   1ddbf13ad3d01c7a239fe84545cb1794
#
_cell.length_a   1.000
_cell.length_b   1.000
_cell.length_c   1.000
_cell.angle_alpha   90.00
_cell.angle_beta   90.00
_cell.angle_gamma   90.00
#
_symmetry.space_group_name_H-M   'P 1'
#
loop_
_entity.id
_entity.type
_entity.pdbx_description
1 polymer ?
#
loop_
_entity_poly.entity_id
_entity_poly.type
_entity_poly.pdbx_seq_one_letter_code
_entity_poly.pdbx_strand_id
1 'polypeptide(L)'
;MRIKLLFFSMLLWSIGVFAQTNTLSGHVRSQGEKSPVRGAVLTIKGTAQTTITDGEGSYLFEDLPEGQAVILVSAAGYLAREVVVDVEAGDNSRDIYVARMSFGSTSENNSYAFTESQIDEDSDVAAGSTAIISSSTNMYLNEVGYLFSPMRFRVRAYDSQYTNVYINGAKFNDNETGRFIYGLIGGLNDATRNKDGVSAYDPSRYSFGTIGGVSDIDMRASHYAAGSKLTLSGTNRNYRLRGMYTFSTGLSNKGWAFTGSVGYRWSNEGNIEGTFYNALSYFLSMEKVINERHSISISTWGAPTERAQQGASTQEAYDLAGSNYYNPNWGYQNGKKRNARVVRSYEPSAVFTWDFNINPETKLVTSLGVKYSNYGTSALGWYNNAADPRPDYWRKLPSYFTSEADIATATRLWQYDKSYRQIQWDDLYRANYAQNNFGGTASYILEERHNDQLAFNLNSTINHKFTDHINFTGGLEVSSTKGMHYKKLKDMLGANRFVDIDKFAARDWGISSDMAQNDLDNPNREINVGDKFGYNYNMYVQKANLWAQSQHRYNHWDIYYGARLGMVSMWRDGLMRNGRAADISKGKSETKTFLEYAAKAGLVYKINGKHFISLSGAFESRAPLAYNAFIAPRMHNLYAKDLSEELIGSVELTYGFNTAYVSGRVTGYFTNFDNVTELESFFNDDNGSYTYLSMSNIHKQHYGVEAAVQIKPLSNFSINLLATYSDAKYKNNPDATMTYEYSSEMETGERVMCEGFRVNGTPLSAYSIGIDYSYKGWFFNANLNYYHRVFLDFSTVRRLERFVVEGVDINGELGTGREDQEELDGGFMLDASIGKYIRLKKGKSISINLTVNNILNNTDLRTGGYEQNRIDGERYPSKYYYAQGTNAFLNFGFRF
;
A
#
# COMPACT_ATOMS: atom_id res chain seq x y z
N MET A 1 -52.42 26.81 1.75
CA MET A 1 -52.16 26.89 0.29
C MET A 1 -51.80 28.32 -0.18
N ARG A 2 -51.41 29.25 0.70
CA ARG A 2 -51.02 30.64 0.34
C ARG A 2 -49.54 30.99 0.58
N ILE A 3 -48.72 30.06 1.11
CA ILE A 3 -47.27 30.29 1.37
C ILE A 3 -46.40 29.66 0.29
N LYS A 4 -46.89 28.73 -0.55
CA LYS A 4 -46.15 28.12 -1.66
C LYS A 4 -46.14 28.94 -2.95
N LEU A 5 -46.96 30.00 -3.07
CA LEU A 5 -46.98 30.89 -4.25
C LEU A 5 -46.02 32.07 -4.12
N LEU A 6 -45.55 32.42 -2.91
CA LEU A 6 -44.62 33.54 -2.72
C LEU A 6 -43.15 33.12 -3.00
N PHE A 7 -42.82 31.84 -2.88
CA PHE A 7 -41.48 31.33 -3.20
C PHE A 7 -41.25 31.12 -4.71
N PHE A 8 -42.33 30.94 -5.48
CA PHE A 8 -42.26 30.80 -6.94
C PHE A 8 -42.26 32.13 -7.71
N SER A 9 -42.72 33.20 -7.11
CA SER A 9 -42.71 34.55 -7.72
C SER A 9 -41.41 35.31 -7.47
N MET A 10 -40.57 34.90 -6.49
CA MET A 10 -39.23 35.46 -6.30
C MET A 10 -38.17 34.82 -7.21
N LEU A 11 -38.48 33.71 -7.86
CA LEU A 11 -37.56 33.02 -8.79
C LEU A 11 -37.67 33.52 -10.25
N LEU A 12 -38.63 34.44 -10.55
CA LEU A 12 -38.89 34.90 -11.91
C LEU A 12 -38.52 36.38 -12.17
N TRP A 13 -37.86 37.05 -11.20
CA TRP A 13 -37.43 38.45 -11.37
C TRP A 13 -35.92 38.67 -11.37
N SER A 14 -35.14 37.70 -11.81
CA SER A 14 -33.70 37.86 -12.11
C SER A 14 -33.43 37.64 -13.60
N ILE A 15 -34.19 38.30 -14.49
CA ILE A 15 -33.82 38.41 -15.90
C ILE A 15 -33.19 39.78 -16.10
N GLY A 16 -31.87 39.75 -16.35
CA GLY A 16 -31.22 40.70 -17.24
C GLY A 16 -30.65 41.97 -16.65
N VAL A 17 -29.51 41.92 -16.05
CA VAL A 17 -28.44 42.88 -16.35
C VAL A 17 -27.28 42.04 -16.84
N PHE A 18 -26.99 42.09 -18.12
CA PHE A 18 -25.67 41.71 -18.64
C PHE A 18 -24.69 42.78 -18.14
N ALA A 19 -24.24 42.65 -16.91
CA ALA A 19 -23.04 43.31 -16.48
C ALA A 19 -21.90 42.68 -17.29
N GLN A 20 -21.14 43.51 -17.95
CA GLN A 20 -19.88 43.10 -18.58
C GLN A 20 -19.03 42.49 -17.47
N THR A 21 -18.85 41.16 -17.46
CA THR A 21 -18.16 40.46 -16.40
C THR A 21 -16.67 40.51 -16.71
N ASN A 22 -15.86 41.10 -15.81
CA ASN A 22 -14.42 41.13 -15.98
C ASN A 22 -13.87 39.77 -15.60
N THR A 23 -13.05 39.20 -16.46
CA THR A 23 -12.38 37.92 -16.21
C THR A 23 -10.89 38.12 -15.94
N LEU A 24 -10.29 37.23 -15.18
CA LEU A 24 -8.84 37.12 -15.00
C LEU A 24 -8.40 35.70 -15.17
N SER A 25 -7.60 35.43 -16.19
CA SER A 25 -7.08 34.14 -16.54
C SER A 25 -5.53 34.11 -16.52
N GLY A 26 -4.93 32.94 -16.60
CA GLY A 26 -3.47 32.79 -16.72
C GLY A 26 -3.03 31.43 -16.24
N HIS A 27 -1.73 31.27 -16.05
CA HIS A 27 -1.13 30.02 -15.62
C HIS A 27 -0.36 30.22 -14.32
N VAL A 28 -0.44 29.24 -13.42
CA VAL A 28 0.48 29.13 -12.29
C VAL A 28 1.61 28.20 -12.71
N ARG A 29 2.84 28.72 -12.64
CA ARG A 29 4.05 28.00 -13.07
C ARG A 29 5.08 27.97 -11.96
N SER A 30 5.91 26.91 -11.93
CA SER A 30 7.05 26.80 -11.04
C SER A 30 8.12 27.84 -11.38
N GLN A 31 8.65 28.52 -10.37
CA GLN A 31 9.75 29.46 -10.53
C GLN A 31 11.03 28.69 -10.82
N GLY A 32 11.64 28.90 -11.98
CA GLY A 32 12.85 28.21 -12.45
C GLY A 32 12.57 27.29 -13.63
N GLU A 33 11.77 26.25 -13.45
CA GLU A 33 11.47 25.27 -14.52
C GLU A 33 10.35 25.73 -15.47
N LYS A 34 9.55 26.73 -15.06
CA LYS A 34 8.33 27.16 -15.76
C LYS A 34 7.33 26.04 -16.00
N SER A 35 7.47 24.91 -15.29
CA SER A 35 6.52 23.81 -15.35
C SER A 35 5.16 24.24 -14.79
N PRO A 36 4.03 23.75 -15.33
CA PRO A 36 2.72 24.08 -14.82
C PRO A 36 2.54 23.55 -13.39
N VAL A 37 1.92 24.34 -12.54
CA VAL A 37 1.57 23.95 -11.17
C VAL A 37 0.09 23.59 -11.13
N ARG A 38 -0.17 22.33 -11.13
CA ARG A 38 -1.50 21.73 -11.10
C ARG A 38 -2.06 21.75 -9.67
N GLY A 39 -3.38 21.96 -9.52
CA GLY A 39 -4.04 21.94 -8.23
C GLY A 39 -3.67 23.11 -7.31
N ALA A 40 -3.06 24.18 -7.83
CA ALA A 40 -2.85 25.39 -7.08
C ALA A 40 -4.19 26.07 -6.79
N VAL A 41 -4.42 26.40 -5.52
CA VAL A 41 -5.60 27.15 -5.08
C VAL A 41 -5.27 28.64 -5.12
N LEU A 42 -6.03 29.40 -5.88
CA LEU A 42 -5.93 30.85 -5.96
C LEU A 42 -7.13 31.47 -5.28
N THR A 43 -6.90 32.36 -4.33
CA THR A 43 -7.97 33.06 -3.59
C THR A 43 -7.76 34.55 -3.69
N ILE A 44 -8.78 35.31 -4.03
CA ILE A 44 -8.74 36.77 -4.01
C ILE A 44 -8.91 37.25 -2.57
N LYS A 45 -7.87 37.90 -2.07
CA LYS A 45 -7.81 38.38 -0.67
C LYS A 45 -8.93 39.35 -0.36
N GLY A 46 -9.67 39.08 0.72
CA GLY A 46 -10.80 39.88 1.12
C GLY A 46 -12.14 39.52 0.45
N THR A 47 -12.13 38.53 -0.43
CA THR A 47 -13.34 37.96 -1.04
C THR A 47 -13.41 36.47 -0.77
N ALA A 48 -14.52 35.84 -1.13
CA ALA A 48 -14.63 34.37 -1.09
C ALA A 48 -14.35 33.71 -2.46
N GLN A 49 -13.88 34.48 -3.44
CA GLN A 49 -13.59 33.93 -4.77
C GLN A 49 -12.32 33.10 -4.75
N THR A 50 -12.46 31.83 -5.14
CA THR A 50 -11.37 30.87 -5.20
C THR A 50 -11.47 30.07 -6.50
N THR A 51 -10.33 29.81 -7.13
CA THR A 51 -10.22 28.91 -8.28
C THR A 51 -9.06 27.96 -8.08
N ILE A 52 -9.07 26.83 -8.81
CA ILE A 52 -8.02 25.80 -8.74
C ILE A 52 -7.45 25.63 -10.13
N THR A 53 -6.11 25.53 -10.23
CA THR A 53 -5.46 25.31 -11.51
C THR A 53 -5.70 23.90 -12.03
N ASP A 54 -5.91 23.79 -13.33
CA ASP A 54 -6.01 22.54 -14.08
C ASP A 54 -4.64 21.86 -14.28
N GLY A 55 -4.59 20.80 -15.11
CA GLY A 55 -3.38 20.05 -15.41
C GLY A 55 -2.27 20.85 -16.10
N GLU A 56 -2.59 21.97 -16.76
CA GLU A 56 -1.64 22.89 -17.39
C GLU A 56 -1.29 24.08 -16.49
N GLY A 57 -1.81 24.07 -15.26
CA GLY A 57 -1.66 25.18 -14.34
C GLY A 57 -2.54 26.38 -14.68
N SER A 58 -3.53 26.25 -15.57
CA SER A 58 -4.41 27.33 -15.97
C SER A 58 -5.44 27.63 -14.89
N TYR A 59 -5.74 28.89 -14.70
CA TYR A 59 -6.78 29.35 -13.78
C TYR A 59 -7.68 30.40 -14.45
N LEU A 60 -8.90 30.55 -13.95
CA LEU A 60 -9.87 31.53 -14.39
C LEU A 60 -10.66 32.05 -13.18
N PHE A 61 -10.74 33.37 -13.05
CA PHE A 61 -11.68 34.07 -12.21
C PHE A 61 -12.69 34.80 -13.10
N GLU A 62 -13.95 34.74 -12.76
CA GLU A 62 -15.06 35.47 -13.41
C GLU A 62 -15.68 36.45 -12.41
N ASP A 63 -16.39 37.44 -12.90
CA ASP A 63 -17.13 38.44 -12.10
C ASP A 63 -16.24 39.25 -11.14
N LEU A 64 -15.04 39.67 -11.59
CA LEU A 64 -14.17 40.50 -10.79
C LEU A 64 -14.54 41.96 -10.85
N PRO A 65 -14.51 42.71 -9.74
CA PRO A 65 -14.61 44.15 -9.77
C PRO A 65 -13.38 44.79 -10.45
N GLU A 66 -13.57 45.88 -11.17
CA GLU A 66 -12.44 46.69 -11.65
C GLU A 66 -11.60 47.22 -10.48
N GLY A 67 -10.30 47.29 -10.70
CA GLY A 67 -9.35 47.80 -9.72
C GLY A 67 -8.31 46.81 -9.28
N GLN A 68 -7.62 47.10 -8.18
CA GLN A 68 -6.52 46.26 -7.69
C GLN A 68 -7.03 45.08 -6.91
N ALA A 69 -6.71 43.85 -7.39
CA ALA A 69 -6.96 42.58 -6.73
C ALA A 69 -5.67 41.98 -6.20
N VAL A 70 -5.69 41.39 -4.99
CA VAL A 70 -4.56 40.63 -4.43
C VAL A 70 -4.92 39.18 -4.45
N ILE A 71 -4.16 38.37 -5.22
CA ILE A 71 -4.37 36.94 -5.34
C ILE A 71 -3.39 36.22 -4.41
N LEU A 72 -3.92 35.42 -3.51
CA LEU A 72 -3.15 34.46 -2.71
C LEU A 72 -3.13 33.14 -3.46
N VAL A 73 -1.93 32.68 -3.83
CA VAL A 73 -1.71 31.39 -4.49
C VAL A 73 -1.11 30.41 -3.50
N SER A 74 -1.73 29.27 -3.34
CA SER A 74 -1.30 28.18 -2.47
C SER A 74 -1.36 26.87 -3.28
N ALA A 75 -0.24 26.12 -3.30
CA ALA A 75 -0.17 24.83 -3.96
C ALA A 75 0.66 23.86 -3.13
N ALA A 76 0.32 22.59 -3.16
CA ALA A 76 1.09 21.54 -2.47
C ALA A 76 2.52 21.51 -3.01
N GLY A 77 3.50 21.56 -2.12
CA GLY A 77 4.92 21.60 -2.49
C GLY A 77 5.46 22.96 -2.96
N TYR A 78 4.67 24.04 -2.85
CA TYR A 78 5.09 25.40 -3.24
C TYR A 78 4.88 26.42 -2.12
N LEU A 79 5.73 27.44 -2.10
CA LEU A 79 5.55 28.56 -1.17
C LEU A 79 4.32 29.38 -1.58
N ALA A 80 3.42 29.62 -0.63
CA ALA A 80 2.28 30.50 -0.86
C ALA A 80 2.80 31.90 -1.26
N ARG A 81 2.20 32.49 -2.28
CA ARG A 81 2.58 33.77 -2.84
C ARG A 81 1.37 34.69 -2.95
N GLU A 82 1.53 35.93 -2.54
CA GLU A 82 0.58 37.02 -2.85
C GLU A 82 1.04 37.74 -4.11
N VAL A 83 0.12 37.96 -5.04
CA VAL A 83 0.33 38.67 -6.30
C VAL A 83 -0.72 39.76 -6.44
N VAL A 84 -0.26 40.99 -6.68
CA VAL A 84 -1.14 42.10 -6.97
C VAL A 84 -1.40 42.17 -8.47
N VAL A 85 -2.68 42.30 -8.87
CA VAL A 85 -3.10 42.39 -10.25
C VAL A 85 -4.07 43.53 -10.37
N ASP A 86 -3.88 44.39 -11.35
CA ASP A 86 -4.86 45.44 -11.71
C ASP A 86 -5.84 44.81 -12.71
N VAL A 87 -7.13 44.77 -12.37
CA VAL A 87 -8.22 44.23 -13.18
C VAL A 87 -8.86 45.38 -13.95
N GLU A 88 -8.77 45.33 -15.28
CA GLU A 88 -9.38 46.26 -16.18
C GLU A 88 -10.72 45.70 -16.71
N ALA A 89 -11.56 46.55 -17.34
CA ALA A 89 -12.82 46.10 -17.94
C ALA A 89 -12.57 45.06 -19.06
N GLY A 90 -13.23 43.89 -18.98
CA GLY A 90 -13.13 42.81 -19.94
C GLY A 90 -12.18 41.70 -19.52
N ASP A 91 -11.50 41.08 -20.49
CA ASP A 91 -10.63 39.90 -20.26
C ASP A 91 -9.23 40.32 -19.88
N ASN A 92 -8.81 39.91 -18.68
CA ASN A 92 -7.45 40.13 -18.14
C ASN A 92 -6.64 38.82 -18.13
N SER A 93 -5.32 38.91 -18.30
CA SER A 93 -4.42 37.74 -18.24
C SER A 93 -3.21 38.01 -17.38
N ARG A 94 -2.86 37.04 -16.50
CA ARG A 94 -1.67 37.13 -15.63
C ARG A 94 -1.10 35.76 -15.31
N ASP A 95 0.12 35.49 -15.76
CA ASP A 95 0.88 34.31 -15.32
C ASP A 95 1.51 34.54 -13.94
N ILE A 96 1.37 33.55 -13.07
CA ILE A 96 1.87 33.58 -11.69
C ILE A 96 2.95 32.54 -11.51
N TYR A 97 4.11 32.94 -10.97
CA TYR A 97 5.21 32.02 -10.69
C TYR A 97 5.31 31.76 -9.20
N VAL A 98 5.32 30.49 -8.79
CA VAL A 98 5.47 30.08 -7.40
C VAL A 98 6.76 29.29 -7.20
N ALA A 99 7.48 29.60 -6.12
CA ALA A 99 8.69 28.89 -5.76
C ALA A 99 8.33 27.56 -5.10
N ARG A 100 8.98 26.44 -5.49
CA ARG A 100 8.83 25.17 -4.80
C ARG A 100 9.18 25.33 -3.32
N MET A 101 8.35 24.72 -2.46
CA MET A 101 8.65 24.69 -1.04
C MET A 101 9.84 23.78 -0.78
N SER A 102 10.75 24.29 0.02
CA SER A 102 11.75 23.45 0.65
C SER A 102 11.26 23.11 2.05
N PHE A 103 11.27 21.83 2.38
CA PHE A 103 11.20 21.31 3.76
C PHE A 103 10.25 22.03 4.76
N GLY A 104 8.99 21.58 4.83
CA GLY A 104 8.14 21.84 5.99
C GLY A 104 7.09 22.92 5.84
N SER A 105 6.00 22.62 5.12
CA SER A 105 4.72 23.26 5.39
C SER A 105 3.95 22.54 6.49
N THR A 106 3.09 23.30 7.17
CA THR A 106 2.35 22.81 8.34
C THR A 106 1.31 21.74 8.01
N SER A 107 0.73 21.76 6.81
CA SER A 107 -0.24 20.76 6.36
C SER A 107 0.38 19.41 5.97
N GLU A 108 1.65 19.41 5.51
CA GLU A 108 2.36 18.18 5.12
C GLU A 108 2.79 17.33 6.31
N ASN A 109 3.03 17.94 7.48
CA ASN A 109 3.44 17.20 8.68
C ASN A 109 2.34 16.27 9.20
N ASN A 110 1.07 16.58 8.97
CA ASN A 110 -0.06 15.73 9.38
C ASN A 110 -0.19 14.48 8.51
N SER A 111 -0.02 14.59 7.20
CA SER A 111 -0.09 13.44 6.27
C SER A 111 1.02 12.43 6.51
N TYR A 112 2.21 12.86 6.93
CA TYR A 112 3.34 11.95 7.19
C TYR A 112 3.15 11.03 8.39
N ALA A 113 2.49 11.50 9.42
CA ALA A 113 2.30 10.72 10.64
C ALA A 113 1.48 9.44 10.40
N PHE A 114 0.51 9.49 9.49
CA PHE A 114 -0.31 8.34 9.14
C PHE A 114 0.37 7.41 8.13
N THR A 115 1.04 7.97 7.12
CA THR A 115 1.74 7.20 6.10
C THR A 115 2.85 6.33 6.70
N GLU A 116 3.54 6.80 7.75
CA GLU A 116 4.56 6.00 8.42
C GLU A 116 4.00 4.77 9.15
N SER A 117 2.86 4.90 9.82
CA SER A 117 2.25 3.74 10.47
C SER A 117 1.83 2.66 9.48
N GLN A 118 1.50 3.04 8.25
CA GLN A 118 1.15 2.12 7.16
C GLN A 118 2.38 1.51 6.49
N ILE A 119 3.45 2.26 6.34
CA ILE A 119 4.73 1.79 5.78
C ILE A 119 5.34 0.71 6.68
N ASP A 120 5.11 0.78 7.99
CA ASP A 120 5.68 -0.15 8.96
C ASP A 120 4.89 -1.47 9.09
N GLU A 121 3.71 -1.57 8.52
CA GLU A 121 2.88 -2.78 8.54
C GLU A 121 3.17 -3.69 7.33
N ASP A 122 4.39 -4.23 7.23
CA ASP A 122 4.76 -5.28 6.29
C ASP A 122 4.21 -6.66 6.75
N SER A 123 2.93 -6.81 6.89
CA SER A 123 2.30 -8.13 6.87
C SER A 123 1.68 -8.35 5.49
N ASP A 124 1.57 -9.60 5.04
CA ASP A 124 0.91 -9.95 3.77
C ASP A 124 -0.51 -9.35 3.68
N VAL A 125 -1.11 -8.99 4.82
CA VAL A 125 -2.42 -8.35 4.98
C VAL A 125 -2.36 -6.82 4.87
N ALA A 126 -1.24 -6.18 5.22
CA ALA A 126 -1.11 -4.71 5.27
C ALA A 126 -0.69 -4.07 3.93
N ALA A 127 -0.38 -4.87 2.93
CA ALA A 127 0.04 -4.41 1.59
C ALA A 127 -1.07 -3.65 0.81
N GLY A 128 -2.23 -3.40 1.41
CA GLY A 128 -3.39 -2.79 0.78
C GLY A 128 -3.56 -1.28 0.96
N SER A 129 -2.62 -0.57 1.58
CA SER A 129 -2.83 0.83 1.94
C SER A 129 -2.70 1.80 0.76
N THR A 130 -3.66 2.68 0.64
CA THR A 130 -3.86 3.66 -0.45
C THR A 130 -3.04 4.95 -0.28
N ALA A 131 -2.13 5.01 0.67
CA ALA A 131 -1.51 6.24 1.18
C ALA A 131 -0.77 7.12 0.17
N ILE A 132 -0.69 6.75 -1.10
CA ILE A 132 0.26 7.41 -2.02
C ILE A 132 -0.38 8.21 -3.14
N ILE A 133 -1.66 8.08 -3.38
CA ILE A 133 -2.34 8.90 -4.41
C ILE A 133 -2.61 10.34 -3.90
N SER A 134 -2.02 10.74 -2.80
CA SER A 134 -2.27 11.99 -2.09
C SER A 134 -1.82 13.28 -2.78
N SER A 135 -1.30 13.22 -4.00
CA SER A 135 -0.96 14.44 -4.77
C SER A 135 -1.81 14.61 -6.03
N SER A 136 -2.89 13.85 -6.16
CA SER A 136 -3.80 13.98 -7.29
C SER A 136 -4.67 15.24 -7.15
N THR A 137 -5.15 15.76 -8.28
CA THR A 137 -6.17 16.83 -8.30
C THR A 137 -7.55 16.34 -7.82
N ASN A 138 -7.65 15.05 -7.51
CA ASN A 138 -8.85 14.46 -6.97
C ASN A 138 -8.93 14.72 -5.46
N MET A 139 -9.82 15.62 -5.06
CA MET A 139 -10.05 15.99 -3.67
C MET A 139 -10.35 14.79 -2.76
N TYR A 140 -11.11 13.81 -3.25
CA TYR A 140 -11.43 12.60 -2.50
C TYR A 140 -10.17 11.78 -2.23
N LEU A 141 -9.36 11.50 -3.26
CA LEU A 141 -8.14 10.70 -3.10
C LEU A 141 -7.07 11.38 -2.24
N ASN A 142 -7.00 12.71 -2.25
CA ASN A 142 -6.07 13.46 -1.41
C ASN A 142 -6.34 13.26 0.08
N GLU A 143 -7.59 13.14 0.47
CA GLU A 143 -7.99 13.08 1.87
C GLU A 143 -8.13 11.62 2.37
N VAL A 144 -8.70 10.74 1.52
CA VAL A 144 -9.13 9.42 1.94
C VAL A 144 -7.97 8.50 2.33
N GLY A 145 -6.87 8.54 1.62
CA GLY A 145 -5.69 7.74 1.92
C GLY A 145 -5.05 8.11 3.27
N TYR A 146 -5.32 9.32 3.74
CA TYR A 146 -4.86 9.84 5.01
C TYR A 146 -5.85 9.56 6.14
N LEU A 147 -7.14 9.92 5.94
CA LEU A 147 -8.14 9.87 7.01
C LEU A 147 -8.58 8.43 7.35
N PHE A 148 -8.67 7.56 6.34
CA PHE A 148 -9.17 6.19 6.52
C PHE A 148 -8.06 5.15 6.70
N SER A 149 -6.81 5.57 6.73
CA SER A 149 -5.65 4.68 6.89
C SER A 149 -5.67 3.79 8.14
N PRO A 150 -6.15 4.23 9.31
CA PRO A 150 -6.17 3.38 10.49
C PRO A 150 -6.98 2.09 10.33
N MET A 151 -7.94 2.07 9.40
CA MET A 151 -8.77 0.92 9.07
C MET A 151 -8.30 0.17 7.80
N ARG A 152 -7.04 0.35 7.39
CA ARG A 152 -6.49 -0.30 6.18
C ARG A 152 -7.34 -0.07 4.94
N PHE A 153 -7.94 1.09 4.82
CA PHE A 153 -8.85 1.43 3.74
C PHE A 153 -8.16 1.33 2.38
N ARG A 154 -8.79 0.60 1.46
CA ARG A 154 -8.40 0.51 0.06
C ARG A 154 -9.45 1.21 -0.80
N VAL A 155 -9.02 2.17 -1.61
CA VAL A 155 -9.92 2.88 -2.53
C VAL A 155 -10.59 1.85 -3.43
N ARG A 156 -11.94 1.84 -3.45
CA ARG A 156 -12.76 0.93 -4.24
C ARG A 156 -12.52 -0.54 -3.94
N ALA A 157 -11.94 -0.83 -2.78
CA ALA A 157 -11.51 -2.17 -2.36
C ALA A 157 -10.51 -2.84 -3.34
N TYR A 158 -9.82 -2.09 -4.20
CA TYR A 158 -8.81 -2.64 -5.10
C TYR A 158 -7.58 -3.10 -4.31
N ASP A 159 -6.98 -4.21 -4.74
CA ASP A 159 -5.71 -4.65 -4.20
C ASP A 159 -4.57 -3.69 -4.65
N SER A 160 -3.54 -3.56 -3.82
CA SER A 160 -2.39 -2.67 -4.09
C SER A 160 -1.58 -3.06 -5.33
N GLN A 161 -1.71 -4.29 -5.83
CA GLN A 161 -1.16 -4.74 -7.11
C GLN A 161 -1.68 -3.93 -8.32
N TYR A 162 -2.83 -3.28 -8.17
CA TYR A 162 -3.43 -2.43 -9.20
C TYR A 162 -2.99 -0.98 -9.13
N THR A 163 -2.10 -0.61 -8.21
CA THR A 163 -1.53 0.74 -8.11
C THR A 163 -0.06 0.73 -8.52
N ASN A 164 0.36 1.63 -9.40
CA ASN A 164 1.74 1.72 -9.83
C ASN A 164 2.45 2.92 -9.19
N VAL A 165 3.67 2.68 -8.70
CA VAL A 165 4.54 3.72 -8.11
C VAL A 165 5.81 3.84 -8.94
N TYR A 166 6.07 5.06 -9.37
CA TYR A 166 7.28 5.45 -10.08
C TYR A 166 8.17 6.31 -9.17
N ILE A 167 9.46 6.26 -9.38
CA ILE A 167 10.44 7.14 -8.75
C ILE A 167 11.31 7.72 -9.86
N ASN A 168 11.27 9.05 -10.01
CA ASN A 168 11.90 9.75 -11.13
C ASN A 168 11.51 9.17 -12.51
N GLY A 169 10.29 8.68 -12.67
CA GLY A 169 9.79 8.05 -13.88
C GLY A 169 10.14 6.57 -14.06
N ALA A 170 10.94 5.93 -13.21
CA ALA A 170 11.17 4.49 -13.23
C ALA A 170 10.16 3.76 -12.33
N LYS A 171 9.54 2.68 -12.81
CA LYS A 171 8.57 1.87 -12.04
C LYS A 171 9.28 1.04 -10.96
N PHE A 172 8.74 1.02 -9.73
CA PHE A 172 9.32 0.29 -8.59
C PHE A 172 8.40 -0.78 -7.98
N ASN A 173 7.25 -1.06 -8.61
CA ASN A 173 6.44 -2.21 -8.19
C ASN A 173 7.24 -3.52 -8.37
N ASP A 174 7.05 -4.43 -7.44
CA ASP A 174 7.56 -5.79 -7.51
C ASP A 174 6.89 -6.55 -8.66
N ASN A 175 7.66 -7.17 -9.55
CA ASN A 175 7.10 -7.87 -10.72
C ASN A 175 6.50 -9.24 -10.40
N GLU A 176 6.82 -9.85 -9.25
CA GLU A 176 6.24 -11.12 -8.84
C GLU A 176 4.86 -10.94 -8.19
N THR A 177 4.72 -9.90 -7.35
CA THR A 177 3.52 -9.63 -6.55
C THR A 177 2.68 -8.47 -7.09
N GLY A 178 3.19 -7.70 -8.05
CA GLY A 178 2.55 -6.48 -8.57
C GLY A 178 2.55 -5.29 -7.62
N ARG A 179 2.97 -5.43 -6.37
CA ARG A 179 2.84 -4.44 -5.29
C ARG A 179 4.06 -3.55 -5.16
N PHE A 180 3.84 -2.32 -4.69
CA PHE A 180 4.94 -1.47 -4.24
C PHE A 180 5.17 -1.69 -2.74
N ILE A 181 6.41 -2.00 -2.36
CA ILE A 181 6.79 -2.23 -0.96
C ILE A 181 7.20 -0.90 -0.33
N TYR A 182 6.34 -0.33 0.50
CA TYR A 182 6.57 0.98 1.12
C TYR A 182 7.75 1.03 2.10
N GLY A 183 8.14 -0.12 2.66
CA GLY A 183 9.36 -0.26 3.44
C GLY A 183 10.61 0.23 2.69
N LEU A 184 10.62 0.14 1.36
CA LEU A 184 11.68 0.63 0.47
C LEU A 184 12.03 2.11 0.67
N ILE A 185 11.03 2.94 0.97
CA ILE A 185 11.16 4.39 1.20
C ILE A 185 10.88 4.79 2.65
N GLY A 186 10.84 3.81 3.55
CA GLY A 186 10.51 4.01 4.96
C GLY A 186 11.46 4.99 5.65
N GLY A 187 10.92 6.01 6.32
CA GLY A 187 11.69 7.05 7.03
C GLY A 187 12.33 8.12 6.13
N LEU A 188 12.07 8.11 4.82
CA LEU A 188 12.59 9.08 3.85
C LEU A 188 11.60 10.22 3.55
N ASN A 189 10.86 10.68 4.53
CA ASN A 189 9.75 11.62 4.38
C ASN A 189 10.13 12.92 3.62
N ASP A 190 11.30 13.47 3.89
CA ASP A 190 11.75 14.69 3.21
C ASP A 190 12.13 14.41 1.75
N ALA A 191 12.68 13.22 1.44
CA ALA A 191 13.04 12.82 0.09
C ALA A 191 11.82 12.46 -0.78
N THR A 192 10.76 11.92 -0.20
CA THR A 192 9.55 11.46 -0.91
C THR A 192 8.44 12.50 -0.98
N ARG A 193 8.76 13.75 -0.71
CA ARG A 193 7.80 14.85 -0.59
C ARG A 193 7.20 15.30 -1.92
N ASN A 194 8.00 15.33 -2.97
CA ASN A 194 7.57 15.75 -4.29
C ASN A 194 6.88 14.58 -5.00
N LYS A 195 5.56 14.53 -4.92
CA LYS A 195 4.75 13.47 -5.54
C LYS A 195 3.84 14.07 -6.59
N ASP A 196 3.65 13.33 -7.68
CA ASP A 196 2.59 13.56 -8.67
C ASP A 196 1.72 12.30 -8.74
N GLY A 197 0.43 12.43 -8.50
CA GLY A 197 -0.51 11.32 -8.49
C GLY A 197 -1.63 11.52 -9.51
N VAL A 198 -1.95 10.45 -10.23
CA VAL A 198 -3.02 10.43 -11.24
C VAL A 198 -3.98 9.29 -10.90
N SER A 199 -5.28 9.61 -10.85
CA SER A 199 -6.29 8.62 -10.49
C SER A 199 -6.65 7.73 -11.68
N ALA A 200 -6.83 6.46 -11.42
CA ALA A 200 -7.23 5.47 -12.41
C ALA A 200 -6.47 5.60 -13.75
N TYR A 201 -7.20 5.68 -14.84
CA TYR A 201 -6.64 5.81 -16.18
C TYR A 201 -6.57 7.25 -16.69
N ASP A 202 -6.67 8.24 -15.83
CA ASP A 202 -6.47 9.64 -16.23
C ASP A 202 -5.09 9.82 -16.90
N PRO A 203 -4.94 10.77 -17.83
CA PRO A 203 -3.69 10.96 -18.54
C PRO A 203 -2.53 11.35 -17.63
N SER A 204 -1.40 10.67 -17.80
CA SER A 204 -0.15 10.91 -17.07
C SER A 204 1.01 11.19 -18.02
N ARG A 205 2.03 11.93 -17.55
CA ARG A 205 3.24 12.25 -18.34
C ARG A 205 4.31 11.15 -18.28
N TYR A 206 4.16 10.17 -17.41
CA TYR A 206 5.18 9.15 -17.12
C TYR A 206 4.65 7.71 -17.19
N SER A 207 3.33 7.51 -17.35
CA SER A 207 2.70 6.20 -17.35
C SER A 207 1.43 6.16 -18.18
N PHE A 208 1.09 4.97 -18.68
CA PHE A 208 -0.24 4.73 -19.29
C PHE A 208 -1.37 4.85 -18.26
N GLY A 209 -1.11 4.52 -16.99
CA GLY A 209 -2.14 4.39 -15.97
C GLY A 209 -2.49 2.94 -15.66
N THR A 210 -3.26 2.75 -14.61
CA THR A 210 -3.87 1.46 -14.21
C THR A 210 -5.08 1.75 -13.33
N ILE A 211 -5.94 0.76 -13.12
CA ILE A 211 -7.23 0.95 -12.41
C ILE A 211 -7.09 1.55 -11.00
N GLY A 212 -6.04 1.19 -10.27
CA GLY A 212 -5.76 1.73 -8.92
C GLY A 212 -5.05 3.09 -8.91
N GLY A 213 -4.73 3.65 -10.10
CA GLY A 213 -3.99 4.90 -10.22
C GLY A 213 -2.48 4.75 -10.22
N VAL A 214 -1.80 5.85 -10.49
CA VAL A 214 -0.33 5.90 -10.56
C VAL A 214 0.20 7.10 -9.78
N SER A 215 1.40 6.97 -9.22
CA SER A 215 2.12 8.09 -8.60
C SER A 215 3.58 8.09 -9.03
N ASP A 216 4.16 9.26 -9.18
CA ASP A 216 5.61 9.46 -9.37
C ASP A 216 6.17 10.27 -8.20
N ILE A 217 7.26 9.80 -7.62
CA ILE A 217 8.00 10.46 -6.56
C ILE A 217 9.25 11.07 -7.18
N ASP A 218 9.29 12.40 -7.24
CA ASP A 218 10.41 13.11 -7.81
C ASP A 218 11.52 13.35 -6.76
N MET A 219 12.62 12.64 -6.92
CA MET A 219 13.79 12.65 -6.04
C MET A 219 15.01 13.37 -6.65
N ARG A 220 14.84 14.15 -7.74
CA ARG A 220 15.94 14.92 -8.35
C ARG A 220 16.46 16.00 -7.40
N ALA A 221 17.77 16.15 -7.33
CA ALA A 221 18.41 17.05 -6.35
C ALA A 221 18.03 18.52 -6.51
N SER A 222 17.81 19.00 -7.74
CA SER A 222 17.44 20.40 -8.00
C SER A 222 16.01 20.76 -7.54
N HIS A 223 15.18 19.76 -7.27
CA HIS A 223 13.80 19.95 -6.85
C HIS A 223 13.66 20.22 -5.35
N TYR A 224 14.78 20.20 -4.62
CA TYR A 224 14.84 20.60 -3.21
C TYR A 224 15.46 21.99 -3.09
N ALA A 225 14.85 22.85 -2.30
CA ALA A 225 15.44 24.15 -2.05
C ALA A 225 16.63 24.06 -1.10
N ALA A 226 17.62 24.92 -1.31
CA ALA A 226 18.82 25.01 -0.50
C ALA A 226 18.53 25.19 0.99
N GLY A 227 19.32 24.56 1.84
CA GLY A 227 19.26 24.65 3.29
C GLY A 227 19.38 23.32 3.99
N SER A 228 19.30 23.37 5.31
CA SER A 228 19.33 22.23 6.20
C SER A 228 18.05 22.14 7.00
N LYS A 229 17.62 20.92 7.32
CA LYS A 229 16.48 20.64 8.19
C LYS A 229 16.82 19.53 9.17
N LEU A 230 16.60 19.78 10.44
CA LEU A 230 16.62 18.79 11.51
C LEU A 230 15.17 18.50 11.91
N THR A 231 14.79 17.22 11.97
CA THR A 231 13.48 16.79 12.44
C THR A 231 13.65 15.80 13.58
N LEU A 232 12.95 16.03 14.71
CA LEU A 232 12.91 15.14 15.85
C LEU A 232 11.45 14.81 16.12
N SER A 233 11.15 13.51 16.34
CA SER A 233 9.77 13.08 16.62
C SER A 233 9.73 12.05 17.73
N GLY A 234 8.67 12.13 18.52
CA GLY A 234 8.33 11.15 19.57
C GLY A 234 6.92 10.64 19.38
N THR A 235 6.72 9.33 19.60
CA THR A 235 5.41 8.69 19.42
C THR A 235 5.26 7.48 20.35
N ASN A 236 4.05 7.02 20.57
CA ASN A 236 3.74 5.77 21.25
C ASN A 236 3.20 4.67 20.29
N ARG A 237 3.61 4.72 19.02
CA ARG A 237 3.26 3.73 17.99
C ARG A 237 4.30 2.60 17.91
N ASN A 238 4.56 2.08 16.71
CA ASN A 238 5.51 0.98 16.48
C ASN A 238 6.93 1.33 16.93
N TYR A 239 7.32 2.59 16.81
CA TYR A 239 8.59 3.12 17.36
C TYR A 239 8.33 4.26 18.37
N ARG A 240 9.35 4.64 19.14
CA ARG A 240 9.25 5.70 20.16
C ARG A 240 9.90 7.00 19.73
N LEU A 241 11.04 6.93 19.05
CA LEU A 241 11.84 8.09 18.69
C LEU A 241 12.24 8.04 17.21
N ARG A 242 12.27 9.21 16.58
CA ARG A 242 12.83 9.43 15.27
C ARG A 242 13.70 10.69 15.25
N GLY A 243 14.89 10.58 14.66
CA GLY A 243 15.72 11.73 14.28
C GLY A 243 15.96 11.70 12.78
N MET A 244 15.87 12.84 12.09
CA MET A 244 16.16 12.95 10.67
C MET A 244 16.87 14.28 10.38
N TYR A 245 17.92 14.23 9.56
CA TYR A 245 18.61 15.39 9.05
C TYR A 245 18.61 15.35 7.52
N THR A 246 18.28 16.48 6.92
CA THR A 246 18.27 16.65 5.47
C THR A 246 19.00 17.93 5.08
N PHE A 247 19.81 17.83 4.03
CA PHE A 247 20.58 18.92 3.47
C PHE A 247 20.42 18.98 1.96
N SER A 248 20.30 20.18 1.41
CA SER A 248 20.29 20.41 -0.04
C SER A 248 21.09 21.69 -0.38
N THR A 249 21.87 21.62 -1.46
CA THR A 249 22.56 22.80 -2.00
C THR A 249 21.63 23.70 -2.82
N GLY A 250 20.48 23.14 -3.30
CA GLY A 250 19.76 23.71 -4.43
C GLY A 250 20.60 23.65 -5.72
N LEU A 251 20.07 24.18 -6.80
CA LEU A 251 20.79 24.26 -8.08
C LEU A 251 21.78 25.41 -8.07
N SER A 252 23.06 25.09 -8.24
CA SER A 252 24.16 26.07 -8.30
C SER A 252 24.25 26.74 -9.69
N ASN A 253 24.90 27.88 -9.77
CA ASN A 253 25.18 28.58 -11.06
C ASN A 253 25.98 27.72 -12.04
N LYS A 254 26.71 26.71 -11.57
CA LYS A 254 27.44 25.75 -12.40
C LYS A 254 26.58 24.57 -12.83
N GLY A 255 25.28 24.58 -12.56
CA GLY A 255 24.31 23.52 -12.92
C GLY A 255 24.44 22.25 -12.06
N TRP A 256 25.06 22.28 -10.88
CA TRP A 256 25.08 21.14 -9.94
C TRP A 256 24.09 21.35 -8.82
N ALA A 257 23.43 20.25 -8.45
CA ALA A 257 22.62 20.16 -7.23
C ALA A 257 22.94 18.88 -6.48
N PHE A 258 22.96 18.95 -5.14
CA PHE A 258 23.16 17.81 -4.24
C PHE A 258 22.12 17.87 -3.13
N THR A 259 21.50 16.73 -2.83
CA THR A 259 20.58 16.58 -1.72
C THR A 259 20.86 15.28 -1.00
N GLY A 260 20.89 15.32 0.33
CA GLY A 260 21.09 14.15 1.15
C GLY A 260 20.18 14.16 2.36
N SER A 261 19.74 12.99 2.82
CA SER A 261 18.97 12.81 4.03
C SER A 261 19.41 11.55 4.75
N VAL A 262 19.45 11.61 6.08
CA VAL A 262 19.67 10.45 6.95
C VAL A 262 18.66 10.51 8.09
N GLY A 263 18.08 9.34 8.41
CA GLY A 263 17.11 9.22 9.48
C GLY A 263 17.32 7.95 10.30
N TYR A 264 16.90 7.97 11.54
CA TYR A 264 16.89 6.80 12.42
C TYR A 264 15.59 6.74 13.22
N ARG A 265 14.96 5.58 13.22
CA ARG A 265 13.76 5.28 14.01
C ARG A 265 14.07 4.16 14.98
N TRP A 266 13.66 4.31 16.23
CA TRP A 266 14.05 3.38 17.27
C TRP A 266 12.98 3.16 18.33
N SER A 267 12.88 1.91 18.78
CA SER A 267 12.15 1.49 19.96
C SER A 267 12.65 0.15 20.49
N ASN A 268 12.91 0.05 21.78
CA ASN A 268 13.10 -1.24 22.45
C ASN A 268 11.78 -2.03 22.56
N GLU A 269 10.67 -1.31 22.65
CA GLU A 269 9.32 -1.85 22.68
C GLU A 269 8.35 -0.86 22.06
N GLY A 270 7.55 -1.34 21.09
CA GLY A 270 6.49 -0.58 20.46
C GLY A 270 5.25 -0.43 21.35
N ASN A 271 4.10 -0.18 20.72
CA ASN A 271 2.79 -0.21 21.35
C ASN A 271 2.33 -1.64 21.72
N ILE A 272 2.83 -2.63 20.99
CA ILE A 272 2.57 -4.06 21.22
C ILE A 272 3.72 -4.66 21.99
N GLU A 273 3.41 -5.39 23.06
CA GLU A 273 4.43 -6.02 23.90
C GLU A 273 5.24 -7.07 23.14
N GLY A 274 6.55 -7.11 23.40
CA GLY A 274 7.48 -8.01 22.72
C GLY A 274 7.85 -7.61 21.31
N THR A 275 7.39 -6.43 20.84
CA THR A 275 7.85 -5.86 19.57
C THR A 275 9.00 -4.87 19.82
N PHE A 276 9.88 -4.72 18.86
CA PHE A 276 10.93 -3.70 18.81
C PHE A 276 11.06 -3.15 17.40
N TYR A 277 11.72 -2.01 17.26
CA TYR A 277 11.90 -1.36 15.97
C TYR A 277 13.25 -0.65 15.87
N ASN A 278 14.04 -1.02 14.85
CA ASN A 278 15.31 -0.38 14.51
C ASN A 278 15.36 -0.17 13.01
N ALA A 279 15.39 1.08 12.55
CA ALA A 279 15.50 1.38 11.13
C ALA A 279 16.37 2.60 10.90
N LEU A 280 17.41 2.42 10.11
CA LEU A 280 18.18 3.50 9.51
C LEU A 280 17.58 3.79 8.13
N SER A 281 17.56 5.05 7.72
CA SER A 281 17.24 5.44 6.35
C SER A 281 18.25 6.43 5.84
N TYR A 282 18.62 6.31 4.56
CA TYR A 282 19.51 7.25 3.89
C TYR A 282 19.03 7.54 2.47
N PHE A 283 19.29 8.74 2.02
CA PHE A 283 19.01 9.22 0.67
C PHE A 283 20.11 10.14 0.21
N LEU A 284 20.57 9.97 -1.03
CA LEU A 284 21.53 10.81 -1.69
C LEU A 284 21.08 11.04 -3.13
N SER A 285 21.04 12.28 -3.55
CA SER A 285 20.72 12.64 -4.93
C SER A 285 21.72 13.68 -5.44
N MET A 286 22.18 13.48 -6.66
CA MET A 286 23.04 14.38 -7.39
C MET A 286 22.45 14.65 -8.76
N GLU A 287 22.47 15.88 -9.18
CA GLU A 287 21.99 16.29 -10.49
C GLU A 287 22.97 17.25 -11.14
N LYS A 288 23.11 17.12 -12.46
CA LYS A 288 23.88 18.02 -13.32
C LYS A 288 23.01 18.48 -14.49
N VAL A 289 22.66 19.75 -14.48
CA VAL A 289 22.16 20.45 -15.67
C VAL A 289 23.35 20.77 -16.54
N ILE A 290 23.50 20.07 -17.66
CA ILE A 290 24.64 20.20 -18.57
C ILE A 290 24.46 21.46 -19.43
N ASN A 291 23.24 21.64 -19.96
CA ASN A 291 22.82 22.79 -20.74
C ASN A 291 21.29 22.90 -20.73
N GLU A 292 20.69 23.78 -21.49
CA GLU A 292 19.22 23.97 -21.58
C GLU A 292 18.47 22.73 -22.06
N ARG A 293 19.16 21.83 -22.78
CA ARG A 293 18.55 20.62 -23.36
C ARG A 293 18.75 19.36 -22.51
N HIS A 294 19.86 19.25 -21.80
CA HIS A 294 20.27 18.01 -21.14
C HIS A 294 20.46 18.21 -19.63
N SER A 295 19.79 17.40 -18.85
CA SER A 295 20.03 17.19 -17.43
C SER A 295 20.17 15.70 -17.14
N ILE A 296 21.08 15.34 -16.26
CA ILE A 296 21.26 13.98 -15.75
C ILE A 296 21.20 14.00 -14.23
N SER A 297 20.55 12.99 -13.67
CA SER A 297 20.47 12.83 -12.22
C SER A 297 20.68 11.37 -11.80
N ILE A 298 21.24 11.20 -10.63
CA ILE A 298 21.29 9.91 -9.95
C ILE A 298 20.78 10.10 -8.53
N SER A 299 19.83 9.26 -8.15
CA SER A 299 19.29 9.21 -6.79
C SER A 299 19.46 7.80 -6.24
N THR A 300 19.98 7.66 -5.03
CA THR A 300 20.12 6.37 -4.34
C THR A 300 19.60 6.47 -2.92
N TRP A 301 19.00 5.40 -2.44
CA TRP A 301 18.45 5.33 -1.10
C TRP A 301 18.39 3.89 -0.57
N GLY A 302 18.15 3.78 0.73
CA GLY A 302 17.91 2.52 1.41
C GLY A 302 17.37 2.76 2.81
N ALA A 303 16.61 1.78 3.29
CA ALA A 303 15.99 1.81 4.62
C ALA A 303 16.20 0.46 5.35
N PRO A 304 17.46 0.11 5.73
CA PRO A 304 17.69 -1.11 6.49
C PRO A 304 16.87 -1.10 7.78
N THR A 305 16.06 -2.14 7.95
CA THR A 305 15.08 -2.25 9.04
C THR A 305 15.21 -3.61 9.71
N GLU A 306 15.17 -3.61 11.05
CA GLU A 306 14.97 -4.79 11.87
C GLU A 306 13.81 -4.52 12.84
N ARG A 307 12.74 -5.32 12.74
CA ARG A 307 11.54 -5.14 13.57
C ARG A 307 10.90 -6.47 13.94
N ALA A 308 10.32 -6.51 15.13
CA ALA A 308 9.53 -7.66 15.57
C ALA A 308 8.05 -7.46 15.24
N GLN A 309 7.36 -8.57 14.96
CA GLN A 309 5.96 -8.56 14.53
C GLN A 309 5.02 -9.04 15.64
N GLN A 310 3.79 -8.52 15.61
CA GLN A 310 2.63 -9.06 16.29
C GLN A 310 2.03 -10.20 15.47
N GLY A 311 1.43 -11.20 16.12
CA GLY A 311 0.54 -12.20 15.54
C GLY A 311 -0.93 -11.89 15.86
N ALA A 312 -1.84 -12.13 14.92
CA ALA A 312 -3.27 -12.19 15.23
C ALA A 312 -3.57 -13.37 16.15
N SER A 313 -4.55 -13.22 17.03
CA SER A 313 -5.01 -14.29 17.91
C SER A 313 -6.53 -14.41 17.91
N THR A 314 -7.06 -15.47 18.54
CA THR A 314 -8.50 -15.68 18.70
C THR A 314 -9.07 -14.73 19.76
N GLN A 315 -10.40 -14.50 19.71
CA GLN A 315 -11.07 -13.70 20.72
C GLN A 315 -10.89 -14.28 22.13
N GLU A 316 -10.97 -15.61 22.29
CA GLU A 316 -10.72 -16.28 23.57
C GLU A 316 -9.35 -15.91 24.15
N ALA A 317 -8.29 -15.92 23.32
CA ALA A 317 -6.95 -15.56 23.78
C ALA A 317 -6.84 -14.09 24.22
N TYR A 318 -7.51 -13.17 23.50
CA TYR A 318 -7.57 -11.75 23.88
C TYR A 318 -8.31 -11.53 25.21
N ASP A 319 -9.47 -12.18 25.38
CA ASP A 319 -10.29 -12.09 26.59
C ASP A 319 -9.54 -12.63 27.81
N LEU A 320 -8.90 -13.79 27.68
CA LEU A 320 -8.07 -14.39 28.72
C LEU A 320 -6.85 -13.56 29.05
N ALA A 321 -6.25 -12.90 28.06
CA ALA A 321 -5.13 -12.00 28.26
C ALA A 321 -5.55 -10.65 28.88
N GLY A 322 -6.84 -10.30 28.79
CA GLY A 322 -7.38 -9.01 29.21
C GLY A 322 -6.90 -7.86 28.33
N SER A 323 -6.56 -8.12 27.05
CA SER A 323 -6.04 -7.10 26.15
C SER A 323 -6.16 -7.53 24.69
N ASN A 324 -6.73 -6.66 23.85
CA ASN A 324 -6.79 -6.81 22.40
C ASN A 324 -5.41 -6.62 21.71
N TYR A 325 -4.34 -6.36 22.50
CA TYR A 325 -2.94 -6.23 22.04
C TYR A 325 -2.06 -7.42 22.45
N TYR A 326 -2.67 -8.52 22.85
CA TYR A 326 -1.92 -9.75 23.11
C TYR A 326 -1.10 -10.16 21.88
N ASN A 327 0.16 -10.56 22.12
CA ASN A 327 1.08 -10.99 21.09
C ASN A 327 1.66 -12.37 21.43
N PRO A 328 1.33 -13.42 20.65
CA PRO A 328 1.82 -14.78 20.91
C PRO A 328 3.27 -15.02 20.46
N ASN A 329 3.90 -14.07 19.77
CA ASN A 329 5.16 -14.28 19.08
C ASN A 329 6.41 -14.10 19.94
N TRP A 330 6.29 -13.79 21.22
CA TRP A 330 7.43 -13.47 22.08
C TRP A 330 7.41 -14.20 23.42
N GLY A 331 8.55 -14.20 24.08
CA GLY A 331 8.74 -14.69 25.45
C GLY A 331 10.09 -14.25 26.00
N TYR A 332 10.41 -14.66 27.23
CA TYR A 332 11.71 -14.39 27.83
C TYR A 332 12.71 -15.51 27.54
N GLN A 333 13.94 -15.13 27.23
CA GLN A 333 15.10 -15.97 27.17
C GLN A 333 16.23 -15.33 28.01
N ASN A 334 16.71 -16.00 29.02
CA ASN A 334 17.74 -15.46 29.94
C ASN A 334 17.40 -14.03 30.45
N GLY A 335 16.12 -13.80 30.80
CA GLY A 335 15.62 -12.52 31.30
C GLY A 335 15.45 -11.41 30.25
N LYS A 336 15.71 -11.66 28.98
CA LYS A 336 15.52 -10.71 27.86
C LYS A 336 14.33 -11.11 27.01
N LYS A 337 13.57 -10.12 26.57
CA LYS A 337 12.48 -10.34 25.60
C LYS A 337 13.05 -10.80 24.26
N ARG A 338 12.51 -11.90 23.73
CA ARG A 338 12.85 -12.43 22.42
C ARG A 338 11.57 -12.71 21.63
N ASN A 339 11.51 -12.21 20.41
CA ASN A 339 10.39 -12.44 19.48
C ASN A 339 10.81 -13.46 18.41
N ALA A 340 9.92 -14.39 18.08
CA ALA A 340 10.16 -15.42 17.07
C ALA A 340 9.94 -14.93 15.64
N ARG A 341 9.17 -13.83 15.49
CA ARG A 341 8.81 -13.27 14.19
C ARG A 341 9.50 -11.91 14.03
N VAL A 342 10.67 -11.90 13.46
CA VAL A 342 11.49 -10.71 13.22
C VAL A 342 11.71 -10.55 11.74
N VAL A 343 11.31 -9.39 11.21
CA VAL A 343 11.62 -8.96 9.84
C VAL A 343 12.97 -8.27 9.83
N ARG A 344 13.80 -8.66 8.87
CA ARG A 344 15.03 -7.97 8.50
C ARG A 344 14.99 -7.66 7.04
N SER A 345 15.08 -6.39 6.69
CA SER A 345 15.07 -5.96 5.30
C SER A 345 16.16 -4.94 5.05
N TYR A 346 16.81 -5.07 3.90
CA TYR A 346 17.69 -4.06 3.34
C TYR A 346 17.56 -4.08 1.83
N GLU A 347 17.02 -2.99 1.29
CA GLU A 347 16.63 -2.89 -0.12
C GLU A 347 17.26 -1.65 -0.76
N PRO A 348 18.62 -1.59 -0.92
CA PRO A 348 19.27 -0.49 -1.60
C PRO A 348 18.76 -0.35 -3.03
N SER A 349 18.42 0.88 -3.38
CA SER A 349 17.85 1.22 -4.67
C SER A 349 18.53 2.45 -5.27
N ALA A 350 18.55 2.53 -6.58
CA ALA A 350 19.07 3.66 -7.31
C ALA A 350 18.27 3.92 -8.59
N VAL A 351 18.17 5.19 -8.98
CA VAL A 351 17.61 5.61 -10.26
C VAL A 351 18.59 6.57 -10.92
N PHE A 352 18.93 6.25 -12.15
CA PHE A 352 19.57 7.17 -13.08
C PHE A 352 18.50 7.75 -14.01
N THR A 353 18.46 9.08 -14.18
CA THR A 353 17.50 9.75 -15.04
C THR A 353 18.22 10.71 -15.99
N TRP A 354 17.85 10.65 -17.26
CA TRP A 354 18.25 11.57 -18.29
C TRP A 354 17.02 12.32 -18.80
N ASP A 355 17.00 13.64 -18.58
CA ASP A 355 16.01 14.55 -19.11
C ASP A 355 16.58 15.21 -20.36
N PHE A 356 15.89 15.08 -21.50
CA PHE A 356 16.29 15.63 -22.78
C PHE A 356 15.16 16.48 -23.38
N ASN A 357 15.34 17.81 -23.38
CA ASN A 357 14.49 18.76 -24.07
C ASN A 357 14.95 18.81 -25.54
N ILE A 358 14.32 18.04 -26.42
CA ILE A 358 14.65 17.97 -27.85
C ILE A 358 14.42 19.34 -28.49
N ASN A 359 13.26 19.94 -28.16
CA ASN A 359 12.86 21.30 -28.50
C ASN A 359 11.86 21.80 -27.44
N PRO A 360 11.35 23.05 -27.49
CA PRO A 360 10.40 23.58 -26.50
C PRO A 360 9.10 22.77 -26.39
N GLU A 361 8.69 22.10 -27.45
CA GLU A 361 7.46 21.31 -27.53
C GLU A 361 7.67 19.83 -27.18
N THR A 362 8.92 19.33 -27.20
CA THR A 362 9.22 17.90 -27.07
C THR A 362 10.22 17.64 -25.97
N LYS A 363 9.81 16.84 -24.99
CA LYS A 363 10.66 16.38 -23.89
C LYS A 363 10.70 14.84 -23.88
N LEU A 364 11.90 14.27 -23.81
CA LEU A 364 12.16 12.85 -23.56
C LEU A 364 12.74 12.70 -22.14
N VAL A 365 12.19 11.76 -21.39
CA VAL A 365 12.70 11.38 -20.07
C VAL A 365 13.00 9.90 -20.08
N THR A 366 14.24 9.51 -19.83
CA THR A 366 14.67 8.12 -19.74
C THR A 366 15.21 7.83 -18.37
N SER A 367 14.65 6.85 -17.69
CA SER A 367 15.01 6.49 -16.31
C SER A 367 15.33 5.00 -16.20
N LEU A 368 16.46 4.68 -15.57
CA LEU A 368 16.89 3.32 -15.26
C LEU A 368 16.89 3.14 -13.74
N GLY A 369 15.94 2.34 -13.24
CA GLY A 369 15.84 1.94 -11.84
C GLY A 369 16.52 0.59 -11.60
N VAL A 370 17.24 0.49 -10.50
CA VAL A 370 17.87 -0.75 -10.02
C VAL A 370 17.51 -0.94 -8.55
N LYS A 371 17.06 -2.14 -8.19
CA LYS A 371 16.79 -2.53 -6.81
C LYS A 371 17.46 -3.88 -6.51
N TYR A 372 18.19 -3.93 -5.41
CA TYR A 372 18.57 -5.19 -4.77
C TYR A 372 17.82 -5.29 -3.45
N SER A 373 17.10 -6.39 -3.22
CA SER A 373 16.36 -6.62 -1.99
C SER A 373 16.95 -7.83 -1.26
N ASN A 374 17.20 -7.67 0.03
CA ASN A 374 17.45 -8.75 0.97
C ASN A 374 16.36 -8.64 2.05
N TYR A 375 15.39 -9.55 1.98
CA TYR A 375 14.20 -9.52 2.84
C TYR A 375 14.01 -10.89 3.51
N GLY A 376 14.17 -10.94 4.82
CA GLY A 376 14.04 -12.15 5.62
C GLY A 376 13.06 -12.01 6.78
N THR A 377 12.24 -13.03 7.00
CA THR A 377 11.34 -13.12 8.16
C THR A 377 11.62 -14.38 8.94
N SER A 378 11.92 -14.24 10.26
CA SER A 378 12.15 -15.41 11.11
C SER A 378 10.85 -16.10 11.53
N ALA A 379 10.94 -17.40 11.80
CA ALA A 379 9.84 -18.20 12.33
C ALA A 379 10.39 -19.37 13.15
N LEU A 380 9.65 -19.83 14.16
CA LEU A 380 9.93 -21.10 14.84
C LEU A 380 9.55 -22.27 13.93
N GLY A 381 10.45 -23.23 13.81
CA GLY A 381 10.22 -24.54 13.23
C GLY A 381 10.29 -25.62 14.30
N TRP A 382 9.45 -26.64 14.23
CA TRP A 382 9.49 -27.81 15.13
C TRP A 382 9.41 -29.08 14.32
N TYR A 383 10.15 -30.09 14.77
CA TYR A 383 10.46 -31.34 14.10
C TYR A 383 10.34 -32.50 15.08
N ASN A 384 10.52 -33.75 14.63
CA ASN A 384 10.53 -34.92 15.48
C ASN A 384 9.27 -35.08 16.37
N ASN A 385 8.10 -34.77 15.83
CA ASN A 385 6.81 -34.77 16.54
C ASN A 385 6.80 -33.87 17.81
N ALA A 386 7.69 -32.86 17.88
CA ALA A 386 7.72 -31.92 18.98
C ALA A 386 6.39 -31.10 19.03
N ALA A 387 5.95 -30.76 20.23
CA ALA A 387 4.74 -29.99 20.45
C ALA A 387 4.83 -28.59 19.82
N ASP A 388 3.72 -28.04 19.34
CA ASP A 388 3.63 -26.67 18.86
C ASP A 388 4.05 -25.69 19.96
N PRO A 389 5.10 -24.88 19.73
CA PRO A 389 5.64 -23.98 20.75
C PRO A 389 4.79 -22.71 20.97
N ARG A 390 3.84 -22.42 20.07
CA ARG A 390 3.01 -21.20 20.17
C ARG A 390 2.13 -21.24 21.40
N PRO A 391 2.07 -20.18 22.20
CA PRO A 391 1.25 -20.14 23.39
C PRO A 391 -0.26 -20.15 23.08
N ASP A 392 -0.69 -19.54 21.97
CA ASP A 392 -2.08 -19.49 21.50
C ASP A 392 -2.47 -20.68 20.61
N TYR A 393 -1.72 -21.79 20.66
CA TYR A 393 -2.11 -23.01 19.99
C TYR A 393 -3.34 -23.61 20.66
N TRP A 394 -4.35 -23.96 19.87
CA TRP A 394 -5.68 -24.34 20.34
C TRP A 394 -5.70 -25.36 21.48
N ARG A 395 -4.76 -26.34 21.51
CA ARG A 395 -4.63 -27.34 22.58
C ARG A 395 -4.17 -26.78 23.93
N LYS A 396 -3.80 -25.50 23.97
CA LYS A 396 -3.38 -24.81 25.21
C LYS A 396 -4.45 -23.85 25.72
N LEU A 397 -5.56 -23.70 24.97
CA LEU A 397 -6.68 -22.82 25.33
C LEU A 397 -7.73 -23.60 26.17
N PRO A 398 -8.44 -22.93 27.09
CA PRO A 398 -9.52 -23.56 27.87
C PRO A 398 -10.56 -24.29 27.02
N SER A 399 -10.91 -23.74 25.84
CA SER A 399 -11.88 -24.35 24.89
C SER A 399 -11.49 -25.74 24.38
N TYR A 400 -10.21 -26.13 24.50
CA TYR A 400 -9.77 -27.49 24.13
C TYR A 400 -10.18 -28.56 25.13
N PHE A 401 -10.26 -28.23 26.42
CA PHE A 401 -10.45 -29.20 27.48
C PHE A 401 -11.95 -29.53 27.64
N THR A 402 -12.25 -30.76 28.03
CA THR A 402 -13.62 -31.24 28.29
C THR A 402 -13.95 -31.36 29.78
N SER A 403 -12.92 -31.46 30.63
CA SER A 403 -13.08 -31.55 32.09
C SER A 403 -13.16 -30.14 32.70
N GLU A 404 -14.15 -29.87 33.57
CA GLU A 404 -14.29 -28.60 34.26
C GLU A 404 -13.03 -28.21 35.04
N ALA A 405 -12.31 -29.17 35.63
CA ALA A 405 -11.11 -28.95 36.39
C ALA A 405 -9.94 -28.48 35.48
N ASP A 406 -9.82 -29.05 34.30
CA ASP A 406 -8.79 -28.67 33.34
C ASP A 406 -9.13 -27.30 32.71
N ILE A 407 -10.39 -27.05 32.36
CA ILE A 407 -10.87 -25.75 31.90
C ILE A 407 -10.54 -24.65 32.93
N ALA A 408 -10.91 -24.87 34.21
CA ALA A 408 -10.63 -23.92 35.28
C ALA A 408 -9.11 -23.68 35.46
N THR A 409 -8.33 -24.75 35.34
CA THR A 409 -6.88 -24.68 35.50
C THR A 409 -6.24 -23.90 34.32
N ALA A 410 -6.61 -24.21 33.09
CA ALA A 410 -6.13 -23.51 31.89
C ALA A 410 -6.55 -22.04 31.92
N THR A 411 -7.82 -21.74 32.29
CA THR A 411 -8.31 -20.36 32.43
C THR A 411 -7.49 -19.59 33.45
N ARG A 412 -7.24 -20.17 34.63
CA ARG A 412 -6.44 -19.53 35.67
C ARG A 412 -5.00 -19.26 35.21
N LEU A 413 -4.37 -20.22 34.58
CA LEU A 413 -3.01 -20.07 34.04
C LEU A 413 -2.97 -18.95 32.99
N TRP A 414 -3.92 -18.93 32.06
CA TRP A 414 -4.01 -17.88 31.04
C TRP A 414 -4.23 -16.49 31.65
N GLN A 415 -5.09 -16.35 32.64
CA GLN A 415 -5.43 -15.06 33.24
C GLN A 415 -4.32 -14.51 34.14
N TYR A 416 -3.71 -15.37 34.97
CA TYR A 416 -2.84 -14.93 36.06
C TYR A 416 -1.35 -15.25 35.88
N ASP A 417 -1.00 -16.22 35.03
CA ASP A 417 0.39 -16.51 34.71
C ASP A 417 0.78 -15.94 33.34
N LYS A 418 1.38 -14.74 33.37
CA LYS A 418 1.82 -14.10 32.13
C LYS A 418 2.81 -14.96 31.34
N SER A 419 3.62 -15.78 32.00
CA SER A 419 4.59 -16.64 31.33
C SER A 419 3.91 -17.73 30.49
N TYR A 420 2.75 -18.22 30.93
CA TYR A 420 1.96 -19.22 30.20
C TYR A 420 1.49 -18.74 28.83
N ARG A 421 1.31 -17.42 28.67
CA ARG A 421 0.90 -16.76 27.42
C ARG A 421 2.08 -16.37 26.52
N GLN A 422 3.29 -16.86 26.83
CA GLN A 422 4.52 -16.50 26.13
C GLN A 422 5.23 -17.74 25.58
N ILE A 423 6.08 -17.53 24.57
CA ILE A 423 6.96 -18.60 24.09
C ILE A 423 7.94 -18.97 25.22
N GLN A 424 7.95 -20.24 25.59
CA GLN A 424 8.84 -20.80 26.62
C GLN A 424 10.21 -21.16 26.01
N TRP A 425 11.01 -20.13 25.69
CA TRP A 425 12.30 -20.31 25.00
C TRP A 425 13.22 -21.33 25.73
N ASP A 426 13.30 -21.28 27.05
CA ASP A 426 14.18 -22.16 27.82
C ASP A 426 13.75 -23.63 27.71
N ASP A 427 12.43 -23.90 27.54
CA ASP A 427 11.93 -25.25 27.29
C ASP A 427 12.33 -25.77 25.92
N LEU A 428 12.34 -24.89 24.91
CA LEU A 428 12.81 -25.27 23.57
C LEU A 428 14.29 -25.66 23.59
N TYR A 429 15.10 -24.90 24.32
CA TYR A 429 16.52 -25.26 24.55
C TYR A 429 16.68 -26.57 25.30
N ARG A 430 15.91 -26.79 26.38
CA ARG A 430 15.97 -28.05 27.16
C ARG A 430 15.59 -29.26 26.31
N ALA A 431 14.58 -29.16 25.47
CA ALA A 431 14.16 -30.20 24.54
C ALA A 431 15.30 -30.56 23.56
N ASN A 432 15.98 -29.57 23.03
CA ASN A 432 17.13 -29.78 22.14
C ASN A 432 18.35 -30.38 22.87
N TYR A 433 18.64 -29.93 24.11
CA TYR A 433 19.72 -30.53 24.90
C TYR A 433 19.42 -32.01 25.21
N ALA A 434 18.18 -32.38 25.44
CA ALA A 434 17.81 -33.78 25.61
C ALA A 434 18.09 -34.60 24.35
N GLN A 435 17.81 -34.08 23.16
CA GLN A 435 18.13 -34.73 21.90
C GLN A 435 19.65 -34.93 21.70
N ASN A 436 20.45 -33.94 22.10
CA ASN A 436 21.92 -34.04 22.00
C ASN A 436 22.46 -35.25 22.76
N ASN A 437 21.89 -35.61 23.92
CA ASN A 437 22.30 -36.74 24.74
C ASN A 437 22.11 -38.10 24.05
N PHE A 438 21.21 -38.18 23.07
CA PHE A 438 20.91 -39.38 22.31
C PHE A 438 21.47 -39.36 20.89
N GLY A 439 22.28 -38.35 20.54
CA GLY A 439 22.75 -38.13 19.17
C GLY A 439 21.64 -37.78 18.17
N GLY A 440 20.51 -37.31 18.68
CA GLY A 440 19.34 -36.91 17.88
C GLY A 440 19.53 -35.59 17.15
N THR A 441 18.52 -35.22 16.35
CA THR A 441 18.47 -33.96 15.63
C THR A 441 17.59 -32.95 16.37
N ALA A 442 17.75 -31.64 16.07
CA ALA A 442 17.00 -30.58 16.69
C ALA A 442 15.48 -30.80 16.65
N SER A 443 14.82 -30.71 17.79
CA SER A 443 13.34 -30.65 17.89
C SER A 443 12.79 -29.28 17.56
N TYR A 444 13.51 -28.22 17.89
CA TYR A 444 13.13 -26.84 17.64
C TYR A 444 14.28 -26.06 17.03
N ILE A 445 13.96 -25.23 16.05
CA ILE A 445 14.91 -24.31 15.40
C ILE A 445 14.28 -22.97 15.18
N LEU A 446 15.08 -21.94 14.98
CA LEU A 446 14.64 -20.68 14.38
C LEU A 446 15.09 -20.66 12.93
N GLU A 447 14.16 -20.60 11.99
CA GLU A 447 14.39 -20.45 10.57
C GLU A 447 14.22 -18.99 10.13
N GLU A 448 14.79 -18.62 8.99
CA GLU A 448 14.57 -17.35 8.33
C GLU A 448 14.17 -17.59 6.88
N ARG A 449 13.00 -17.12 6.48
CA ARG A 449 12.46 -17.23 5.12
C ARG A 449 12.82 -15.99 4.34
N HIS A 450 13.49 -16.17 3.22
CA HIS A 450 13.99 -15.11 2.36
C HIS A 450 13.21 -15.01 1.08
N ASN A 451 12.90 -13.76 0.71
CA ASN A 451 12.35 -13.34 -0.58
C ASN A 451 13.26 -12.22 -1.12
N ASP A 452 14.48 -12.57 -1.49
CA ASP A 452 15.44 -11.60 -2.01
C ASP A 452 15.17 -11.32 -3.49
N GLN A 453 15.56 -10.14 -3.97
CA GLN A 453 15.26 -9.75 -5.35
C GLN A 453 16.37 -8.91 -5.97
N LEU A 454 16.60 -9.10 -7.26
CA LEU A 454 17.36 -8.19 -8.11
C LEU A 454 16.47 -7.75 -9.26
N ALA A 455 16.18 -6.45 -9.36
CA ALA A 455 15.28 -5.89 -10.36
C ALA A 455 15.93 -4.73 -11.12
N PHE A 456 15.67 -4.68 -12.43
CA PHE A 456 16.04 -3.61 -13.34
C PHE A 456 14.77 -3.11 -14.05
N ASN A 457 14.59 -1.80 -14.10
CA ASN A 457 13.43 -1.16 -14.73
C ASN A 457 13.90 0.01 -15.57
N LEU A 458 13.68 -0.07 -16.87
CA LEU A 458 13.95 0.99 -17.85
C LEU A 458 12.64 1.59 -18.32
N ASN A 459 12.47 2.88 -18.14
CA ASN A 459 11.33 3.64 -18.65
C ASN A 459 11.86 4.77 -19.54
N SER A 460 11.26 4.94 -20.69
CA SER A 460 11.54 6.08 -21.57
C SER A 460 10.23 6.66 -22.06
N THR A 461 9.97 7.93 -21.75
CA THR A 461 8.72 8.62 -22.07
C THR A 461 8.98 9.87 -22.87
N ILE A 462 8.24 10.03 -23.96
CA ILE A 462 8.25 11.21 -24.80
C ILE A 462 6.94 11.98 -24.60
N ASN A 463 7.06 13.26 -24.32
CA ASN A 463 5.94 14.20 -24.24
C ASN A 463 6.10 15.23 -25.37
N HIS A 464 5.10 15.35 -26.23
CA HIS A 464 5.11 16.26 -27.36
C HIS A 464 3.82 17.08 -27.43
N LYS A 465 3.99 18.38 -27.52
CA LYS A 465 2.91 19.34 -27.70
C LYS A 465 2.76 19.69 -29.19
N PHE A 466 1.80 19.07 -29.87
CA PHE A 466 1.52 19.36 -31.29
C PHE A 466 0.95 20.76 -31.48
N THR A 467 0.03 21.16 -30.60
CA THR A 467 -0.58 22.49 -30.57
C THR A 467 -0.88 22.87 -29.14
N ASP A 468 -1.38 24.08 -28.86
CA ASP A 468 -1.83 24.47 -27.52
C ASP A 468 -2.98 23.61 -26.99
N HIS A 469 -3.69 22.93 -27.89
CA HIS A 469 -4.83 22.07 -27.57
C HIS A 469 -4.51 20.58 -27.57
N ILE A 470 -3.41 20.13 -28.19
CA ILE A 470 -3.12 18.70 -28.42
C ILE A 470 -1.77 18.34 -27.84
N ASN A 471 -1.80 17.47 -26.83
CA ASN A 471 -0.62 16.89 -26.22
C ASN A 471 -0.58 15.38 -26.48
N PHE A 472 0.57 14.90 -26.88
CA PHE A 472 0.85 13.47 -27.07
C PHE A 472 1.87 13.01 -26.02
N THR A 473 1.65 11.84 -25.45
CA THR A 473 2.62 11.16 -24.58
C THR A 473 2.72 9.71 -25.01
N GLY A 474 3.94 9.23 -25.17
CA GLY A 474 4.22 7.83 -25.44
C GLY A 474 5.35 7.32 -24.56
N GLY A 475 5.41 6.01 -24.32
CA GLY A 475 6.43 5.44 -23.48
C GLY A 475 6.74 3.99 -23.77
N LEU A 476 7.97 3.62 -23.46
CA LEU A 476 8.49 2.26 -23.45
C LEU A 476 8.88 1.91 -22.01
N GLU A 477 8.38 0.78 -21.51
CA GLU A 477 8.76 0.22 -20.21
C GLU A 477 9.33 -1.17 -20.41
N VAL A 478 10.54 -1.43 -19.90
CA VAL A 478 11.16 -2.76 -19.91
C VAL A 478 11.65 -3.09 -18.53
N SER A 479 11.30 -4.26 -18.02
CA SER A 479 11.75 -4.70 -16.69
C SER A 479 12.20 -6.16 -16.69
N SER A 480 13.17 -6.45 -15.83
CA SER A 480 13.66 -7.80 -15.58
C SER A 480 13.88 -7.99 -14.10
N THR A 481 13.26 -9.02 -13.54
CA THR A 481 13.35 -9.34 -12.12
C THR A 481 13.78 -10.78 -11.94
N LYS A 482 14.72 -10.98 -11.00
CA LYS A 482 15.09 -12.28 -10.45
C LYS A 482 14.74 -12.27 -8.96
N GLY A 483 13.70 -13.00 -8.58
CA GLY A 483 13.40 -13.32 -7.17
C GLY A 483 14.21 -14.56 -6.73
N MET A 484 14.68 -14.53 -5.51
CA MET A 484 15.47 -15.61 -4.90
C MET A 484 14.79 -16.03 -3.60
N HIS A 485 14.13 -17.18 -3.65
CA HIS A 485 13.31 -17.69 -2.55
C HIS A 485 13.99 -18.88 -1.90
N TYR A 486 14.28 -18.77 -0.61
CA TYR A 486 14.96 -19.82 0.13
C TYR A 486 14.71 -19.69 1.63
N LYS A 487 15.04 -20.74 2.35
CA LYS A 487 14.99 -20.80 3.81
C LYS A 487 16.38 -21.01 4.37
N LYS A 488 16.76 -20.29 5.43
CA LYS A 488 18.02 -20.43 6.16
C LYS A 488 17.80 -20.89 7.59
N LEU A 489 18.70 -21.69 8.11
CA LEU A 489 18.78 -21.96 9.53
C LEU A 489 19.39 -20.75 10.25
N LYS A 490 18.62 -20.13 11.16
CA LYS A 490 19.05 -18.93 11.89
C LYS A 490 19.64 -19.25 13.26
N ASP A 491 19.05 -20.21 13.99
CA ASP A 491 19.46 -20.60 15.32
C ASP A 491 19.01 -22.04 15.58
N MET A 492 19.92 -22.87 16.09
CA MET A 492 19.65 -24.24 16.45
C MET A 492 19.03 -24.42 17.84
N LEU A 493 18.83 -23.32 18.58
CA LEU A 493 18.29 -23.33 19.95
C LEU A 493 18.98 -24.35 20.85
N GLY A 494 20.32 -24.43 20.78
CA GLY A 494 21.14 -25.32 21.60
C GLY A 494 21.27 -26.76 21.11
N ALA A 495 20.69 -27.13 19.96
CA ALA A 495 20.93 -28.41 19.34
C ALA A 495 22.34 -28.48 18.70
N ASN A 496 22.95 -29.66 18.70
CA ASN A 496 24.24 -29.88 18.07
C ASN A 496 24.12 -30.29 16.59
N ARG A 497 22.94 -30.76 16.18
CA ARG A 497 22.74 -31.35 14.85
C ARG A 497 21.36 -31.04 14.34
N PHE A 498 21.25 -30.68 13.06
CA PHE A 498 19.99 -30.54 12.32
C PHE A 498 20.18 -31.13 10.90
N VAL A 499 19.19 -31.90 10.42
CA VAL A 499 19.23 -32.56 9.10
C VAL A 499 18.13 -32.01 8.22
N ASP A 500 18.45 -31.79 6.93
CA ASP A 500 17.52 -31.22 5.93
C ASP A 500 16.52 -32.27 5.42
N ILE A 501 15.50 -32.51 6.22
CA ILE A 501 14.44 -33.47 5.94
C ILE A 501 13.09 -32.77 6.06
N ASP A 502 12.15 -33.08 5.17
CA ASP A 502 10.77 -32.66 5.30
C ASP A 502 10.07 -33.47 6.40
N LYS A 503 9.55 -32.75 7.40
CA LYS A 503 8.97 -33.37 8.59
C LYS A 503 7.64 -34.10 8.32
N PHE A 504 6.86 -33.65 7.31
CA PHE A 504 5.57 -34.26 6.97
C PHE A 504 5.80 -35.53 6.15
N ALA A 505 6.63 -35.45 5.12
CA ALA A 505 6.99 -36.62 4.34
C ALA A 505 7.76 -37.67 5.19
N ALA A 506 8.59 -37.24 6.14
CA ALA A 506 9.27 -38.15 7.07
C ALA A 506 8.30 -38.89 7.99
N ARG A 507 7.21 -38.25 8.41
CA ARG A 507 6.12 -38.87 9.18
C ARG A 507 5.36 -39.92 8.35
N ASP A 508 5.03 -39.58 7.09
CA ASP A 508 4.14 -40.41 6.26
C ASP A 508 4.88 -41.54 5.54
N TRP A 509 6.15 -41.35 5.16
CA TRP A 509 6.94 -42.26 4.35
C TRP A 509 8.18 -42.80 5.08
N GLY A 510 8.46 -42.29 6.27
CA GLY A 510 9.67 -42.65 7.04
C GLY A 510 10.86 -41.74 6.71
N ILE A 511 11.69 -41.51 7.73
CA ILE A 511 12.85 -40.60 7.66
C ILE A 511 13.92 -41.01 6.63
N SER A 512 14.02 -42.33 6.32
CA SER A 512 14.97 -42.87 5.35
C SER A 512 14.43 -42.88 3.91
N SER A 513 13.21 -42.47 3.70
CA SER A 513 12.57 -42.43 2.38
C SER A 513 13.15 -41.28 1.54
N ASP A 514 13.30 -41.49 0.23
CA ASP A 514 13.61 -40.43 -0.72
C ASP A 514 12.58 -39.32 -0.70
N MET A 515 11.30 -39.64 -0.45
CA MET A 515 10.20 -38.67 -0.31
C MET A 515 10.44 -37.67 0.83
N ALA A 516 11.17 -38.05 1.87
CA ALA A 516 11.48 -37.17 2.99
C ALA A 516 12.64 -36.20 2.69
N GLN A 517 13.42 -36.44 1.63
CA GLN A 517 14.57 -35.58 1.29
C GLN A 517 14.13 -34.28 0.64
N ASN A 518 14.57 -33.15 1.16
CA ASN A 518 14.40 -31.85 0.52
C ASN A 518 15.34 -31.65 -0.68
N ASP A 519 16.48 -32.34 -0.67
CA ASP A 519 17.46 -32.36 -1.76
C ASP A 519 18.05 -33.77 -1.97
N LEU A 520 17.56 -34.50 -2.98
CA LEU A 520 18.05 -35.82 -3.36
C LEU A 520 19.48 -35.83 -3.87
N ASP A 521 20.03 -34.69 -4.29
CA ASP A 521 21.42 -34.62 -4.71
C ASP A 521 22.39 -34.57 -3.51
N ASN A 522 21.87 -34.24 -2.32
CA ASN A 522 22.57 -34.19 -1.05
C ASN A 522 21.70 -34.80 0.07
N PRO A 523 21.42 -36.14 0.04
CA PRO A 523 20.50 -36.74 0.98
C PRO A 523 21.06 -36.71 2.41
N ASN A 524 20.17 -36.54 3.40
CA ASN A 524 20.48 -36.44 4.82
C ASN A 524 21.51 -35.34 5.15
N ARG A 525 21.53 -34.26 4.40
CA ARG A 525 22.48 -33.17 4.57
C ARG A 525 22.37 -32.57 5.97
N GLU A 526 23.48 -32.46 6.68
CA GLU A 526 23.56 -31.73 7.93
C GLU A 526 23.67 -30.24 7.67
N ILE A 527 22.88 -29.45 8.41
CA ILE A 527 22.70 -28.01 8.22
C ILE A 527 23.29 -27.25 9.38
N ASN A 528 24.14 -26.29 9.08
CA ASN A 528 24.70 -25.33 10.04
C ASN A 528 23.93 -23.99 10.00
N VAL A 529 24.12 -23.18 11.05
CA VAL A 529 23.58 -21.84 11.08
C VAL A 529 24.07 -21.02 9.88
N GLY A 530 23.12 -20.45 9.13
CA GLY A 530 23.38 -19.71 7.89
C GLY A 530 23.20 -20.52 6.60
N ASP A 531 23.17 -21.85 6.66
CA ASP A 531 22.95 -22.69 5.50
C ASP A 531 21.49 -22.63 5.03
N LYS A 532 21.31 -22.75 3.71
CA LYS A 532 19.99 -22.88 3.08
C LYS A 532 19.49 -24.32 3.23
N PHE A 533 18.20 -24.48 3.50
CA PHE A 533 17.55 -25.78 3.65
C PHE A 533 16.07 -25.72 3.29
N GLY A 534 15.43 -26.88 3.16
CA GLY A 534 13.99 -27.01 2.91
C GLY A 534 13.61 -26.71 1.47
N TYR A 535 13.81 -25.48 1.01
CA TYR A 535 13.60 -25.08 -0.40
C TYR A 535 14.59 -23.99 -0.81
N ASN A 536 14.93 -23.99 -2.11
CA ASN A 536 15.73 -22.96 -2.75
C ASN A 536 15.40 -22.90 -4.24
N TYR A 537 14.84 -21.77 -4.71
CA TYR A 537 14.52 -21.56 -6.10
C TYR A 537 14.59 -20.07 -6.49
N ASN A 538 14.74 -19.81 -7.77
CA ASN A 538 14.64 -18.49 -8.34
C ASN A 538 13.34 -18.36 -9.15
N MET A 539 12.75 -17.16 -9.14
CA MET A 539 11.65 -16.77 -9.99
C MET A 539 12.11 -15.67 -10.95
N TYR A 540 11.83 -15.81 -12.23
CA TYR A 540 12.19 -14.82 -13.22
C TYR A 540 10.93 -14.25 -13.85
N VAL A 541 10.86 -12.91 -13.94
CA VAL A 541 9.78 -12.18 -14.61
C VAL A 541 10.40 -11.10 -15.49
N GLN A 542 10.07 -11.14 -16.77
CA GLN A 542 10.48 -10.15 -17.76
C GLN A 542 9.25 -9.51 -18.38
N LYS A 543 9.24 -8.18 -18.47
CA LYS A 543 8.12 -7.40 -19.03
C LYS A 543 8.64 -6.39 -20.04
N ALA A 544 7.87 -6.19 -21.10
CA ALA A 544 8.10 -5.12 -22.06
C ALA A 544 6.74 -4.55 -22.50
N ASN A 545 6.56 -3.23 -22.36
CA ASN A 545 5.33 -2.52 -22.69
C ASN A 545 5.62 -1.30 -23.55
N LEU A 546 4.83 -1.12 -24.59
CA LEU A 546 4.79 0.11 -25.39
C LEU A 546 3.40 0.73 -25.25
N TRP A 547 3.32 2.04 -25.03
CA TRP A 547 2.05 2.73 -24.87
C TRP A 547 2.08 4.12 -25.48
N ALA A 548 0.91 4.61 -25.83
CA ALA A 548 0.71 5.96 -26.31
C ALA A 548 -0.65 6.51 -25.89
N GLN A 549 -0.72 7.80 -25.68
CA GLN A 549 -1.96 8.52 -25.38
C GLN A 549 -1.95 9.92 -25.98
N SER A 550 -3.14 10.43 -26.25
CA SER A 550 -3.34 11.80 -26.73
C SER A 550 -4.37 12.51 -25.87
N GLN A 551 -4.14 13.77 -25.60
CA GLN A 551 -5.04 14.66 -24.91
C GLN A 551 -5.40 15.84 -25.81
N HIS A 552 -6.70 16.14 -25.89
CA HIS A 552 -7.26 17.25 -26.64
C HIS A 552 -8.01 18.15 -25.67
N ARG A 553 -7.62 19.43 -25.59
CA ARG A 553 -8.20 20.39 -24.65
C ARG A 553 -8.80 21.56 -25.37
N TYR A 554 -10.09 21.72 -25.25
CA TYR A 554 -10.87 22.83 -25.80
C TYR A 554 -11.58 23.57 -24.67
N ASN A 555 -12.20 24.68 -24.97
CA ASN A 555 -12.85 25.52 -23.94
C ASN A 555 -13.85 24.73 -23.08
N HIS A 556 -14.74 23.96 -23.70
CA HIS A 556 -15.75 23.17 -23.01
C HIS A 556 -15.45 21.68 -22.92
N TRP A 557 -14.49 21.16 -23.68
CA TRP A 557 -14.23 19.73 -23.80
C TRP A 557 -12.77 19.40 -23.58
N ASP A 558 -12.51 18.47 -22.69
CA ASP A 558 -11.22 17.76 -22.64
C ASP A 558 -11.48 16.31 -23.00
N ILE A 559 -10.75 15.82 -24.00
CA ILE A 559 -10.88 14.44 -24.50
C ILE A 559 -9.50 13.79 -24.39
N TYR A 560 -9.46 12.56 -23.93
CA TYR A 560 -8.23 11.78 -23.99
C TYR A 560 -8.53 10.35 -24.40
N TYR A 561 -7.56 9.71 -25.02
CA TYR A 561 -7.57 8.29 -25.35
C TYR A 561 -6.15 7.77 -25.44
N GLY A 562 -5.99 6.46 -25.28
CA GLY A 562 -4.68 5.81 -25.38
C GLY A 562 -4.79 4.30 -25.46
N ALA A 563 -3.67 3.69 -25.87
CA ALA A 563 -3.53 2.25 -25.95
C ALA A 563 -2.15 1.80 -25.43
N ARG A 564 -2.10 0.57 -24.92
CA ARG A 564 -0.90 -0.12 -24.49
C ARG A 564 -0.88 -1.52 -25.09
N LEU A 565 0.31 -1.97 -25.48
CA LEU A 565 0.59 -3.34 -25.86
C LEU A 565 1.88 -3.79 -25.20
N GLY A 566 1.89 -5.00 -24.66
CA GLY A 566 3.05 -5.54 -23.98
C GLY A 566 3.04 -7.04 -23.88
N MET A 567 4.10 -7.56 -23.31
CA MET A 567 4.27 -8.98 -23.05
C MET A 567 4.98 -9.22 -21.73
N VAL A 568 4.62 -10.31 -21.07
CA VAL A 568 5.22 -10.76 -19.81
C VAL A 568 5.62 -12.21 -19.97
N SER A 569 6.90 -12.50 -19.72
CA SER A 569 7.42 -13.88 -19.69
C SER A 569 7.86 -14.23 -18.29
N MET A 570 7.54 -15.42 -17.82
CA MET A 570 7.93 -15.89 -16.51
C MET A 570 8.32 -17.36 -16.49
N TRP A 571 9.23 -17.71 -15.58
CA TRP A 571 9.66 -19.08 -15.31
C TRP A 571 10.24 -19.22 -13.90
N ARG A 572 10.19 -20.45 -13.38
CA ARG A 572 10.85 -20.82 -12.13
C ARG A 572 12.12 -21.61 -12.43
N ASP A 573 13.15 -21.48 -11.61
CA ASP A 573 14.38 -22.27 -11.67
C ASP A 573 14.67 -22.87 -10.28
N GLY A 574 14.40 -24.16 -10.12
CA GLY A 574 14.61 -24.91 -8.90
C GLY A 574 16.07 -25.24 -8.70
N LEU A 575 16.61 -24.98 -7.51
CA LEU A 575 18.02 -25.21 -7.16
C LEU A 575 18.24 -26.45 -6.27
N MET A 576 17.16 -27.12 -5.86
CA MET A 576 17.17 -28.36 -5.07
C MET A 576 16.29 -29.41 -5.74
N ARG A 577 16.69 -30.66 -5.72
CA ARG A 577 15.93 -31.79 -6.23
C ARG A 577 15.10 -32.42 -5.12
N ASN A 578 13.83 -31.99 -5.04
CA ASN A 578 12.92 -32.41 -3.98
C ASN A 578 12.45 -33.86 -4.18
N GLY A 579 12.49 -34.67 -3.13
CA GLY A 579 12.14 -36.08 -3.21
C GLY A 579 10.70 -36.37 -3.61
N ARG A 580 9.76 -35.48 -3.25
CA ARG A 580 8.34 -35.59 -3.58
C ARG A 580 8.02 -35.21 -5.03
N ALA A 581 8.96 -34.53 -5.71
CA ALA A 581 8.80 -34.05 -7.07
C ALA A 581 10.15 -34.14 -7.84
N ALA A 582 10.82 -35.28 -7.75
CA ALA A 582 12.21 -35.48 -8.20
C ALA A 582 12.47 -35.01 -9.64
N ASP A 583 11.53 -35.26 -10.54
CA ASP A 583 11.67 -35.00 -11.98
C ASP A 583 11.28 -33.58 -12.41
N ILE A 584 10.55 -32.85 -11.55
CA ILE A 584 9.95 -31.54 -11.88
C ILE A 584 10.29 -30.42 -10.88
N SER A 585 11.21 -30.67 -9.95
CA SER A 585 11.56 -29.70 -8.89
C SER A 585 12.82 -28.90 -9.19
N LYS A 586 13.86 -29.52 -9.79
CA LYS A 586 15.15 -28.91 -10.09
C LYS A 586 15.23 -28.45 -11.55
N GLY A 587 15.93 -27.32 -11.77
CA GLY A 587 16.11 -26.73 -13.09
C GLY A 587 14.98 -25.82 -13.51
N LYS A 588 15.09 -25.33 -14.74
CA LYS A 588 14.18 -24.34 -15.32
C LYS A 588 12.84 -24.97 -15.71
N SER A 589 11.73 -24.35 -15.28
CA SER A 589 10.38 -24.68 -15.77
C SER A 589 10.21 -24.30 -17.24
N GLU A 590 9.12 -24.73 -17.85
CA GLU A 590 8.63 -24.10 -19.08
C GLU A 590 8.56 -22.57 -18.89
N THR A 591 8.86 -21.82 -19.94
CA THR A 591 8.65 -20.37 -19.95
C THR A 591 7.25 -20.08 -20.48
N LYS A 592 6.38 -19.51 -19.66
CA LYS A 592 5.08 -19.00 -20.12
C LYS A 592 5.17 -17.52 -20.48
N THR A 593 4.55 -17.17 -21.59
CA THR A 593 4.49 -15.79 -22.09
C THR A 593 3.04 -15.39 -22.30
N PHE A 594 2.68 -14.22 -21.78
CA PHE A 594 1.33 -13.64 -21.83
C PHE A 594 1.36 -12.33 -22.58
N LEU A 595 0.28 -12.02 -23.31
CA LEU A 595 0.11 -10.77 -24.03
C LEU A 595 -0.71 -9.80 -23.15
N GLU A 596 -0.15 -8.63 -22.87
CA GLU A 596 -0.87 -7.54 -22.20
C GLU A 596 -1.33 -6.50 -23.23
N TYR A 597 -2.58 -6.09 -23.18
CA TYR A 597 -3.10 -4.98 -23.97
C TYR A 597 -4.11 -4.17 -23.16
N ALA A 598 -4.18 -2.87 -23.45
CA ALA A 598 -5.14 -2.01 -22.80
C ALA A 598 -5.56 -0.87 -23.73
N ALA A 599 -6.78 -0.40 -23.52
CA ALA A 599 -7.29 0.81 -24.15
C ALA A 599 -8.03 1.64 -23.11
N LYS A 600 -7.90 2.96 -23.20
CA LYS A 600 -8.61 3.92 -22.35
C LYS A 600 -9.13 5.10 -23.12
N ALA A 601 -10.23 5.67 -22.65
CA ALA A 601 -10.76 6.92 -23.15
C ALA A 601 -11.48 7.69 -22.05
N GLY A 602 -11.50 9.02 -22.16
CA GLY A 602 -12.24 9.87 -21.27
C GLY A 602 -12.63 11.19 -21.90
N LEU A 603 -13.72 11.73 -21.39
CA LEU A 603 -14.37 12.96 -21.84
C LEU A 603 -14.73 13.80 -20.62
N VAL A 604 -14.25 15.03 -20.57
CA VAL A 604 -14.66 16.02 -19.57
C VAL A 604 -15.43 17.13 -20.26
N TYR A 605 -16.67 17.35 -19.86
CA TYR A 605 -17.48 18.46 -20.30
C TYR A 605 -17.53 19.56 -19.22
N LYS A 606 -16.96 20.70 -19.51
CA LYS A 606 -16.96 21.89 -18.66
C LYS A 606 -18.25 22.68 -18.95
N ILE A 607 -19.26 22.51 -18.08
CA ILE A 607 -20.55 23.19 -18.22
C ILE A 607 -20.31 24.70 -18.14
N ASN A 608 -19.47 25.11 -17.21
CA ASN A 608 -18.97 26.47 -17.02
C ASN A 608 -17.70 26.45 -16.17
N GLY A 609 -17.13 27.58 -15.80
CA GLY A 609 -15.94 27.66 -14.94
C GLY A 609 -16.12 27.09 -13.52
N LYS A 610 -17.31 26.67 -13.13
CA LYS A 610 -17.63 26.18 -11.77
C LYS A 610 -18.06 24.70 -11.76
N HIS A 611 -18.55 24.18 -12.88
CA HIS A 611 -19.15 22.84 -12.95
C HIS A 611 -18.62 22.01 -14.11
N PHE A 612 -18.32 20.76 -13.89
CA PHE A 612 -17.93 19.81 -14.94
C PHE A 612 -18.53 18.42 -14.71
N ILE A 613 -18.67 17.68 -15.80
CA ILE A 613 -19.00 16.25 -15.80
C ILE A 613 -17.86 15.54 -16.52
N SER A 614 -17.40 14.41 -15.97
CA SER A 614 -16.37 13.56 -16.58
C SER A 614 -16.89 12.14 -16.71
N LEU A 615 -16.73 11.56 -17.88
CA LEU A 615 -16.98 10.15 -18.16
C LEU A 615 -15.67 9.55 -18.64
N SER A 616 -15.22 8.47 -18.01
CA SER A 616 -14.02 7.73 -18.41
C SER A 616 -14.25 6.23 -18.33
N GLY A 617 -13.49 5.49 -19.15
CA GLY A 617 -13.52 4.04 -19.14
C GLY A 617 -12.23 3.45 -19.68
N ALA A 618 -11.96 2.21 -19.30
CA ALA A 618 -10.82 1.46 -19.77
C ALA A 618 -11.11 -0.04 -19.81
N PHE A 619 -10.40 -0.71 -20.67
CA PHE A 619 -10.29 -2.15 -20.74
C PHE A 619 -8.81 -2.54 -20.72
N GLU A 620 -8.44 -3.51 -19.87
CA GLU A 620 -7.05 -3.96 -19.68
C GLU A 620 -7.00 -5.48 -19.59
N SER A 621 -6.06 -6.09 -20.35
CA SER A 621 -5.60 -7.46 -20.18
C SER A 621 -4.26 -7.44 -19.46
N ARG A 622 -4.11 -8.26 -18.42
CA ARG A 622 -2.90 -8.36 -17.58
C ARG A 622 -2.46 -9.80 -17.44
N ALA A 623 -1.16 -10.02 -17.51
CA ALA A 623 -0.59 -11.31 -17.15
C ALA A 623 -0.89 -11.66 -15.68
N PRO A 624 -1.14 -12.93 -15.35
CA PRO A 624 -1.23 -13.36 -13.97
C PRO A 624 0.11 -13.07 -13.26
N LEU A 625 0.04 -12.79 -11.97
CA LEU A 625 1.23 -12.53 -11.16
C LEU A 625 2.05 -13.83 -11.00
N ALA A 626 3.37 -13.73 -11.08
CA ALA A 626 4.24 -14.90 -10.91
C ALA A 626 4.06 -15.58 -9.55
N TYR A 627 3.72 -14.80 -8.50
CA TYR A 627 3.39 -15.30 -7.17
C TYR A 627 2.20 -16.28 -7.19
N ASN A 628 1.19 -16.06 -8.03
CA ASN A 628 -0.02 -16.88 -8.16
C ASN A 628 0.09 -17.92 -9.30
N ALA A 629 1.11 -17.79 -10.16
CA ALA A 629 1.21 -18.59 -11.36
C ALA A 629 1.67 -20.04 -11.12
N PHE A 630 2.44 -20.30 -10.05
CA PHE A 630 2.93 -21.62 -9.69
C PHE A 630 2.18 -22.15 -8.47
N ILE A 631 1.62 -23.37 -8.56
CA ILE A 631 0.77 -23.87 -7.49
C ILE A 631 1.57 -24.20 -6.21
N ALA A 632 2.76 -24.79 -6.33
CA ALA A 632 3.61 -25.11 -5.19
C ALA A 632 5.08 -24.76 -5.47
N PRO A 633 5.44 -23.47 -5.58
CA PRO A 633 6.77 -23.06 -6.05
C PRO A 633 7.92 -23.48 -5.11
N ARG A 634 7.65 -23.78 -3.84
CA ARG A 634 8.64 -24.31 -2.90
C ARG A 634 9.03 -25.76 -3.23
N MET A 635 8.18 -26.49 -3.94
CA MET A 635 8.30 -27.91 -4.18
C MET A 635 8.62 -28.27 -5.63
N HIS A 636 7.90 -27.70 -6.62
CA HIS A 636 8.01 -28.07 -8.02
C HIS A 636 7.75 -26.94 -9.02
N ASN A 637 7.94 -27.24 -10.32
CA ASN A 637 7.87 -26.30 -11.43
C ASN A 637 6.48 -26.17 -12.10
N LEU A 638 5.43 -26.82 -11.55
CA LEU A 638 4.13 -26.84 -12.19
C LEU A 638 3.39 -25.53 -12.00
N TYR A 639 2.82 -25.03 -13.09
CA TYR A 639 1.92 -23.89 -13.10
C TYR A 639 0.55 -24.24 -12.53
N ALA A 640 -0.18 -23.24 -12.04
CA ALA A 640 -1.59 -23.36 -11.75
C ALA A 640 -2.35 -23.79 -13.00
N LYS A 641 -3.42 -24.58 -12.79
CA LYS A 641 -4.29 -25.05 -13.86
C LYS A 641 -5.05 -23.87 -14.47
N ASP A 642 -5.34 -23.92 -15.75
CA ASP A 642 -6.15 -22.95 -16.49
C ASP A 642 -5.67 -21.48 -16.34
N LEU A 643 -4.33 -21.29 -16.16
CA LEU A 643 -3.70 -20.00 -16.01
C LEU A 643 -3.84 -19.16 -17.29
N SER A 644 -4.53 -18.04 -17.22
CA SER A 644 -4.81 -17.11 -18.32
C SER A 644 -4.65 -15.66 -17.89
N GLU A 645 -4.71 -14.74 -18.84
CA GLU A 645 -4.69 -13.31 -18.57
C GLU A 645 -5.95 -12.87 -17.83
N GLU A 646 -5.77 -12.02 -16.82
CA GLU A 646 -6.82 -11.29 -16.14
C GLU A 646 -7.38 -10.18 -17.05
N LEU A 647 -8.70 -10.05 -17.13
CA LEU A 647 -9.39 -9.01 -17.89
C LEU A 647 -10.07 -8.03 -16.92
N ILE A 648 -9.81 -6.73 -17.11
CA ILE A 648 -10.36 -5.66 -16.29
C ILE A 648 -11.12 -4.70 -17.19
N GLY A 649 -12.42 -4.50 -16.90
CA GLY A 649 -13.25 -3.49 -17.54
C GLY A 649 -13.74 -2.47 -16.51
N SER A 650 -13.59 -1.18 -16.76
CA SER A 650 -13.97 -0.13 -15.81
C SER A 650 -14.62 1.07 -16.48
N VAL A 651 -15.59 1.66 -15.79
CA VAL A 651 -16.23 2.92 -16.17
C VAL A 651 -16.44 3.79 -14.94
N GLU A 652 -16.23 5.10 -15.09
CA GLU A 652 -16.45 6.11 -14.06
C GLU A 652 -17.25 7.30 -14.61
N LEU A 653 -18.19 7.80 -13.82
CA LEU A 653 -18.90 9.05 -14.05
C LEU A 653 -18.69 9.98 -12.87
N THR A 654 -18.16 11.17 -13.14
CA THR A 654 -17.87 12.17 -12.10
C THR A 654 -18.62 13.45 -12.39
N TYR A 655 -19.24 14.02 -11.36
CA TYR A 655 -19.68 15.41 -11.32
C TYR A 655 -18.80 16.18 -10.34
N GLY A 656 -18.19 17.26 -10.81
CA GLY A 656 -17.38 18.16 -9.99
C GLY A 656 -17.90 19.58 -10.02
N PHE A 657 -17.77 20.27 -8.90
CA PHE A 657 -18.15 21.68 -8.76
C PHE A 657 -17.14 22.43 -7.88
N ASN A 658 -16.91 23.69 -8.25
CA ASN A 658 -16.02 24.58 -7.53
C ASN A 658 -16.59 26.00 -7.53
N THR A 659 -17.21 26.38 -6.40
CA THR A 659 -17.78 27.68 -6.19
C THR A 659 -16.99 28.48 -5.16
N ALA A 660 -17.32 29.73 -4.91
CA ALA A 660 -16.61 30.60 -3.96
C ALA A 660 -16.50 30.00 -2.54
N TYR A 661 -17.52 29.29 -2.07
CA TYR A 661 -17.59 28.77 -0.70
C TYR A 661 -17.60 27.26 -0.62
N VAL A 662 -17.95 26.57 -1.69
CA VAL A 662 -18.14 25.12 -1.69
C VAL A 662 -17.49 24.54 -2.93
N SER A 663 -16.59 23.58 -2.72
CA SER A 663 -16.05 22.74 -3.77
C SER A 663 -16.32 21.28 -3.47
N GLY A 664 -16.52 20.49 -4.50
CA GLY A 664 -16.80 19.07 -4.27
C GLY A 664 -16.76 18.25 -5.54
N ARG A 665 -16.78 16.94 -5.31
CA ARG A 665 -16.75 15.92 -6.34
C ARG A 665 -17.59 14.72 -5.88
N VAL A 666 -18.40 14.19 -6.80
CA VAL A 666 -19.11 12.92 -6.63
C VAL A 666 -18.77 12.04 -7.82
N THR A 667 -18.32 10.82 -7.54
CA THR A 667 -17.92 9.84 -8.57
C THR A 667 -18.67 8.53 -8.34
N GLY A 668 -19.41 8.08 -9.36
CA GLY A 668 -19.91 6.71 -9.44
C GLY A 668 -18.95 5.87 -10.29
N TYR A 669 -18.69 4.64 -9.90
CA TYR A 669 -17.80 3.75 -10.63
C TYR A 669 -18.33 2.32 -10.68
N PHE A 670 -17.91 1.59 -11.70
CA PHE A 670 -18.17 0.18 -11.89
C PHE A 670 -16.95 -0.48 -12.52
N THR A 671 -16.49 -1.60 -11.94
CA THR A 671 -15.33 -2.35 -12.44
C THR A 671 -15.62 -3.85 -12.35
N ASN A 672 -15.29 -4.55 -13.42
CA ASN A 672 -15.31 -6.00 -13.51
C ASN A 672 -13.88 -6.53 -13.61
N PHE A 673 -13.60 -7.58 -12.87
CA PHE A 673 -12.38 -8.38 -12.96
C PHE A 673 -12.78 -9.80 -13.35
N ASP A 674 -12.22 -10.31 -14.43
CA ASP A 674 -12.48 -11.65 -14.94
C ASP A 674 -11.17 -12.43 -15.05
N ASN A 675 -11.23 -13.76 -14.89
CA ASN A 675 -10.09 -14.69 -14.96
C ASN A 675 -8.98 -14.43 -13.93
N VAL A 676 -9.30 -13.88 -12.77
CA VAL A 676 -8.31 -13.68 -11.70
C VAL A 676 -7.86 -15.04 -11.17
N THR A 677 -6.56 -15.17 -10.88
CA THR A 677 -5.99 -16.36 -10.23
C THR A 677 -5.41 -15.96 -8.89
N GLU A 678 -5.81 -16.67 -7.83
CA GLU A 678 -5.32 -16.48 -6.46
C GLU A 678 -4.76 -17.79 -5.91
N LEU A 679 -3.65 -17.69 -5.19
CA LEU A 679 -2.99 -18.81 -4.54
C LEU A 679 -3.00 -18.63 -3.04
N GLU A 680 -3.51 -19.62 -2.33
CA GLU A 680 -3.40 -19.73 -0.88
C GLU A 680 -2.49 -20.89 -0.49
N SER A 681 -1.86 -20.77 0.67
CA SER A 681 -1.08 -21.86 1.25
C SER A 681 -1.25 -21.88 2.76
N PHE A 682 -1.64 -23.02 3.29
CA PHE A 682 -1.97 -23.18 4.70
C PHE A 682 -1.61 -24.58 5.19
N PHE A 683 -1.55 -24.76 6.52
CA PHE A 683 -1.42 -26.08 7.10
C PHE A 683 -2.83 -26.66 7.28
N ASN A 684 -3.08 -27.80 6.66
CA ASN A 684 -4.35 -28.54 6.79
C ASN A 684 -4.17 -29.63 7.87
N ASP A 685 -4.94 -29.51 8.97
CA ASP A 685 -4.85 -30.49 10.08
C ASP A 685 -5.44 -31.85 9.73
N ASP A 686 -6.37 -31.92 8.78
CA ASP A 686 -7.05 -33.18 8.46
C ASP A 686 -6.11 -34.19 7.82
N ASN A 687 -5.25 -33.72 6.90
CA ASN A 687 -4.19 -34.53 6.33
C ASN A 687 -2.82 -34.30 7.02
N GLY A 688 -2.75 -33.38 7.98
CA GLY A 688 -1.57 -33.05 8.75
C GLY A 688 -0.44 -32.45 7.91
N SER A 689 -0.72 -31.91 6.74
CA SER A 689 0.27 -31.43 5.77
C SER A 689 0.04 -29.99 5.36
N TYR A 690 1.09 -29.38 4.81
CA TYR A 690 0.96 -28.09 4.16
C TYR A 690 0.26 -28.26 2.81
N THR A 691 -0.76 -27.45 2.58
CA THR A 691 -1.61 -27.51 1.38
C THR A 691 -1.48 -26.21 0.60
N TYR A 692 -1.41 -26.33 -0.70
CA TYR A 692 -1.51 -25.23 -1.66
C TYR A 692 -2.83 -25.35 -2.41
N LEU A 693 -3.60 -24.27 -2.42
CA LEU A 693 -4.89 -24.19 -3.10
C LEU A 693 -4.84 -23.01 -4.07
N SER A 694 -4.98 -23.30 -5.36
CA SER A 694 -5.09 -22.31 -6.42
C SER A 694 -6.56 -22.19 -6.84
N MET A 695 -7.10 -21.00 -6.75
CA MET A 695 -8.38 -20.64 -7.34
C MET A 695 -8.13 -19.99 -8.70
N SER A 696 -8.76 -20.50 -9.74
CA SER A 696 -8.70 -19.94 -11.10
C SER A 696 -10.09 -19.54 -11.59
N ASN A 697 -10.12 -18.75 -12.67
CA ASN A 697 -11.37 -18.27 -13.26
C ASN A 697 -12.24 -17.50 -12.25
N ILE A 698 -11.62 -16.69 -11.40
CA ILE A 698 -12.34 -15.85 -10.42
C ILE A 698 -12.91 -14.63 -11.15
N HIS A 699 -14.21 -14.37 -10.93
CA HIS A 699 -14.88 -13.14 -11.36
C HIS A 699 -15.21 -12.29 -10.15
N LYS A 700 -14.79 -11.02 -10.18
CA LYS A 700 -15.10 -10.03 -9.13
C LYS A 700 -15.72 -8.79 -9.72
N GLN A 701 -16.61 -8.16 -8.96
CA GLN A 701 -17.28 -6.95 -9.36
C GLN A 701 -17.20 -5.90 -8.25
N HIS A 702 -16.70 -4.72 -8.59
CA HIS A 702 -16.57 -3.60 -7.67
C HIS A 702 -17.38 -2.42 -8.20
N TYR A 703 -18.23 -1.83 -7.38
CA TYR A 703 -19.01 -0.66 -7.73
C TYR A 703 -19.33 0.19 -6.51
N GLY A 704 -19.59 1.46 -6.73
CA GLY A 704 -19.93 2.34 -5.61
C GLY A 704 -19.95 3.80 -5.98
N VAL A 705 -20.11 4.62 -4.93
CA VAL A 705 -20.11 6.06 -5.01
C VAL A 705 -19.11 6.64 -4.01
N GLU A 706 -18.32 7.57 -4.47
CA GLU A 706 -17.31 8.33 -3.71
C GLU A 706 -17.69 9.81 -3.74
N ALA A 707 -17.69 10.49 -2.60
CA ALA A 707 -17.98 11.92 -2.51
C ALA A 707 -16.96 12.62 -1.61
N ALA A 708 -16.55 13.82 -2.02
CA ALA A 708 -15.81 14.75 -1.20
C ALA A 708 -16.37 16.16 -1.40
N VAL A 709 -16.66 16.85 -0.29
CA VAL A 709 -17.15 18.22 -0.29
C VAL A 709 -16.36 19.02 0.74
N GLN A 710 -15.83 20.15 0.30
CA GLN A 710 -15.19 21.12 1.17
C GLN A 710 -16.01 22.42 1.18
N ILE A 711 -16.35 22.87 2.37
CA ILE A 711 -17.09 24.12 2.62
C ILE A 711 -16.11 25.10 3.28
N LYS A 712 -15.86 26.25 2.66
CA LYS A 712 -14.96 27.31 3.14
C LYS A 712 -15.74 28.58 3.45
N PRO A 713 -16.42 28.67 4.60
CA PRO A 713 -17.17 29.88 4.97
C PRO A 713 -16.22 31.06 5.26
N LEU A 714 -14.97 30.79 5.64
CA LEU A 714 -13.91 31.77 5.85
C LEU A 714 -12.61 31.29 5.18
N SER A 715 -11.73 32.23 4.85
CA SER A 715 -10.43 31.91 4.22
C SER A 715 -9.50 31.05 5.09
N ASN A 716 -9.72 31.03 6.40
CA ASN A 716 -8.92 30.32 7.38
C ASN A 716 -9.68 29.20 8.11
N PHE A 717 -10.90 28.88 7.68
CA PHE A 717 -11.71 27.81 8.24
C PHE A 717 -12.37 27.00 7.12
N SER A 718 -12.27 25.68 7.18
CA SER A 718 -12.97 24.76 6.28
C SER A 718 -13.61 23.60 7.02
N ILE A 719 -14.68 23.09 6.45
CA ILE A 719 -15.35 21.84 6.82
C ILE A 719 -15.22 20.91 5.64
N ASN A 720 -14.70 19.70 5.89
CA ASN A 720 -14.49 18.65 4.90
C ASN A 720 -15.45 17.49 5.18
N LEU A 721 -16.18 17.08 4.17
CA LEU A 721 -17.10 15.95 4.23
C LEU A 721 -16.63 14.91 3.20
N LEU A 722 -16.40 13.68 3.67
CA LEU A 722 -16.05 12.57 2.80
C LEU A 722 -17.02 11.42 3.03
N ALA A 723 -17.36 10.73 1.95
CA ALA A 723 -18.18 9.55 1.99
C ALA A 723 -17.76 8.55 0.91
N THR A 724 -17.71 7.28 1.26
CA THR A 724 -17.69 6.19 0.32
C THR A 724 -18.75 5.16 0.70
N TYR A 725 -19.48 4.71 -0.29
CA TYR A 725 -20.37 3.55 -0.19
C TYR A 725 -20.10 2.65 -1.39
N SER A 726 -19.56 1.47 -1.14
CA SER A 726 -19.12 0.56 -2.19
C SER A 726 -19.58 -0.87 -1.92
N ASP A 727 -19.56 -1.69 -2.95
CA ASP A 727 -19.64 -3.15 -2.83
C ASP A 727 -18.56 -3.77 -3.73
N ALA A 728 -17.94 -4.83 -3.26
CA ALA A 728 -16.88 -5.53 -3.96
C ALA A 728 -17.00 -7.01 -3.65
N LYS A 729 -17.41 -7.81 -4.63
CA LYS A 729 -17.84 -9.21 -4.39
C LYS A 729 -17.43 -10.18 -5.48
N TYR A 730 -17.29 -11.42 -5.08
CA TYR A 730 -17.17 -12.56 -5.97
C TYR A 730 -18.49 -12.80 -6.70
N LYS A 731 -18.42 -13.08 -8.00
CA LYS A 731 -19.58 -13.26 -8.88
C LYS A 731 -19.77 -14.70 -9.33
N ASN A 732 -18.86 -15.58 -8.98
CA ASN A 732 -18.93 -17.02 -9.31
C ASN A 732 -18.31 -17.83 -8.18
N ASN A 733 -18.41 -19.13 -8.32
CA ASN A 733 -17.71 -20.14 -7.51
C ASN A 733 -16.50 -20.62 -8.33
N PRO A 734 -15.28 -20.11 -8.05
CA PRO A 734 -14.10 -20.41 -8.86
C PRO A 734 -13.66 -21.86 -8.74
N ASP A 735 -12.97 -22.34 -9.80
CA ASP A 735 -12.37 -23.65 -9.83
C ASP A 735 -11.18 -23.72 -8.86
N ALA A 736 -11.10 -24.80 -8.09
CA ALA A 736 -10.03 -25.04 -7.13
C ALA A 736 -9.14 -26.20 -7.58
N THR A 737 -7.83 -25.97 -7.50
CA THR A 737 -6.81 -27.00 -7.67
C THR A 737 -5.99 -27.05 -6.39
N MET A 738 -5.85 -28.24 -5.80
CA MET A 738 -5.08 -28.44 -4.58
C MET A 738 -3.89 -29.33 -4.82
N THR A 739 -2.78 -29.09 -4.10
CA THR A 739 -1.66 -30.01 -3.97
C THR A 739 -1.12 -29.96 -2.55
N TYR A 740 -0.57 -31.07 -2.10
CA TYR A 740 -0.09 -31.26 -0.73
C TYR A 740 1.43 -31.34 -0.69
N GLU A 741 2.05 -30.90 0.39
CA GLU A 741 3.52 -30.89 0.51
C GLU A 741 4.13 -32.33 0.51
N TYR A 742 3.34 -33.36 0.72
CA TYR A 742 3.77 -34.76 0.64
C TYR A 742 3.57 -35.42 -0.75
N SER A 743 2.97 -34.74 -1.72
CA SER A 743 2.65 -35.29 -3.04
C SER A 743 2.83 -34.22 -4.14
N SER A 744 3.25 -34.65 -5.34
CA SER A 744 3.22 -33.81 -6.54
C SER A 744 1.91 -33.92 -7.33
N GLU A 745 0.96 -34.72 -6.87
CA GLU A 745 -0.35 -34.88 -7.50
C GLU A 745 -1.20 -33.64 -7.26
N MET A 746 -2.00 -33.31 -8.27
CA MET A 746 -2.96 -32.22 -8.19
C MET A 746 -4.39 -32.79 -8.14
N GLU A 747 -5.11 -32.42 -7.08
CA GLU A 747 -6.55 -32.64 -7.02
C GLU A 747 -7.26 -31.52 -7.79
N THR A 748 -8.11 -31.88 -8.73
CA THR A 748 -8.87 -30.95 -9.59
C THR A 748 -10.32 -31.35 -9.61
N GLY A 749 -11.21 -30.42 -10.01
CA GLY A 749 -12.65 -30.67 -10.13
C GLY A 749 -13.46 -30.19 -8.94
N GLU A 750 -12.80 -29.60 -7.95
CA GLU A 750 -13.45 -28.89 -6.84
C GLU A 750 -13.73 -27.43 -7.22
N ARG A 751 -14.69 -26.84 -6.53
CA ARG A 751 -14.97 -25.40 -6.57
C ARG A 751 -15.00 -24.80 -5.17
N VAL A 752 -14.66 -23.52 -5.06
CA VAL A 752 -14.84 -22.78 -3.81
C VAL A 752 -16.17 -22.04 -3.87
N MET A 753 -17.09 -22.38 -3.00
CA MET A 753 -18.46 -21.86 -2.95
C MET A 753 -18.49 -20.49 -2.26
N CYS A 754 -18.04 -19.43 -2.97
CA CYS A 754 -17.90 -18.07 -2.44
C CYS A 754 -18.67 -17.01 -3.25
N GLU A 755 -19.53 -17.39 -4.20
CA GLU A 755 -20.35 -16.42 -4.92
C GLU A 755 -21.16 -15.55 -3.95
N GLY A 756 -21.08 -14.23 -4.13
CA GLY A 756 -21.70 -13.21 -3.26
C GLY A 756 -20.86 -12.78 -2.06
N PHE A 757 -19.76 -13.46 -1.73
CA PHE A 757 -18.83 -13.02 -0.68
C PHE A 757 -18.12 -11.73 -1.09
N ARG A 758 -17.75 -10.91 -0.09
CA ARG A 758 -17.10 -9.62 -0.31
C ARG A 758 -15.59 -9.73 -0.20
N VAL A 759 -14.93 -8.81 -0.87
CA VAL A 759 -13.49 -8.62 -0.71
C VAL A 759 -13.20 -8.20 0.74
N ASN A 760 -12.21 -8.84 1.34
CA ASN A 760 -11.88 -8.75 2.76
C ASN A 760 -11.03 -7.53 3.17
N GLY A 761 -10.93 -7.27 4.47
CA GLY A 761 -9.91 -6.46 5.13
C GLY A 761 -9.91 -4.97 4.78
N THR A 762 -11.00 -4.42 4.28
CA THR A 762 -11.19 -2.98 4.05
C THR A 762 -12.63 -2.58 4.30
N PRO A 763 -12.92 -1.40 4.88
CA PRO A 763 -14.28 -0.89 4.97
C PRO A 763 -14.85 -0.64 3.59
N LEU A 764 -16.01 -1.23 3.28
CA LEU A 764 -16.77 -0.94 2.06
C LEU A 764 -17.61 0.33 2.21
N SER A 765 -17.81 0.80 3.44
CA SER A 765 -18.46 2.07 3.76
C SER A 765 -17.60 2.83 4.77
N ALA A 766 -17.25 4.08 4.45
CA ALA A 766 -16.49 4.95 5.33
C ALA A 766 -16.92 6.40 5.14
N TYR A 767 -17.05 7.13 6.25
CA TYR A 767 -17.52 8.50 6.28
C TYR A 767 -16.62 9.34 7.17
N SER A 768 -16.38 10.60 6.81
CA SER A 768 -15.61 11.53 7.63
C SER A 768 -16.24 12.92 7.62
N ILE A 769 -16.25 13.56 8.78
CA ILE A 769 -16.52 14.98 8.95
C ILE A 769 -15.26 15.57 9.58
N GLY A 770 -14.63 16.51 8.86
CA GLY A 770 -13.41 17.17 9.27
C GLY A 770 -13.56 18.67 9.39
N ILE A 771 -12.80 19.31 10.27
CA ILE A 771 -12.66 20.76 10.36
C ILE A 771 -11.19 21.13 10.30
N ASP A 772 -10.86 22.18 9.55
CA ASP A 772 -9.52 22.78 9.52
C ASP A 772 -9.62 24.26 9.89
N TYR A 773 -8.73 24.69 10.75
CA TYR A 773 -8.60 26.09 11.14
C TYR A 773 -7.15 26.53 11.17
N SER A 774 -6.86 27.70 10.60
CA SER A 774 -5.51 28.26 10.61
C SER A 774 -5.53 29.75 10.98
N TYR A 775 -4.64 30.17 11.88
CA TYR A 775 -4.53 31.56 12.29
C TYR A 775 -3.09 31.91 12.74
N LYS A 776 -2.52 32.93 12.15
CA LYS A 776 -1.17 33.47 12.51
C LYS A 776 -0.10 32.37 12.71
N GLY A 777 -0.07 31.37 11.81
CA GLY A 777 0.88 30.26 11.85
C GLY A 777 0.49 29.14 12.81
N TRP A 778 -0.61 29.21 13.53
CA TRP A 778 -1.27 28.07 14.16
C TRP A 778 -2.13 27.36 13.13
N PHE A 779 -2.22 26.05 13.25
CA PHE A 779 -3.19 25.24 12.53
C PHE A 779 -3.81 24.21 13.49
N PHE A 780 -5.03 23.91 13.25
CA PHE A 780 -5.81 22.91 13.96
C PHE A 780 -6.60 22.10 12.94
N ASN A 781 -6.65 20.80 13.10
CA ASN A 781 -7.46 19.88 12.31
C ASN A 781 -8.11 18.88 13.26
N ALA A 782 -9.35 18.50 13.01
CA ALA A 782 -10.03 17.41 13.70
C ALA A 782 -10.95 16.69 12.72
N ASN A 783 -10.99 15.35 12.80
CA ASN A 783 -11.77 14.49 11.91
C ASN A 783 -12.47 13.41 12.73
N LEU A 784 -13.79 13.31 12.59
CA LEU A 784 -14.59 12.21 13.08
C LEU A 784 -14.86 11.25 11.92
N ASN A 785 -14.33 10.04 12.03
CA ASN A 785 -14.44 8.98 11.04
C ASN A 785 -15.37 7.89 11.53
N TYR A 786 -16.22 7.34 10.64
CA TYR A 786 -17.07 6.19 10.88
C TYR A 786 -16.82 5.15 9.81
N TYR A 787 -16.62 3.89 10.23
CA TYR A 787 -16.33 2.75 9.38
C TYR A 787 -17.38 1.68 9.55
N HIS A 788 -17.77 1.05 8.44
CA HIS A 788 -18.78 -0.02 8.45
C HIS A 788 -18.58 -0.96 7.27
N ARG A 789 -19.18 -2.16 7.33
CA ARG A 789 -19.10 -3.19 6.30
C ARG A 789 -17.66 -3.62 6.02
N VAL A 790 -16.96 -4.05 7.05
CA VAL A 790 -15.64 -4.69 6.99
C VAL A 790 -15.85 -6.19 7.03
N PHE A 791 -15.45 -6.92 5.99
CA PHE A 791 -15.62 -8.36 5.92
C PHE A 791 -14.29 -9.06 6.21
N LEU A 792 -14.40 -10.19 6.93
CA LEU A 792 -13.25 -11.02 7.26
C LEU A 792 -12.82 -11.84 6.04
N ASP A 793 -11.56 -12.23 6.00
CA ASP A 793 -11.08 -13.21 5.02
C ASP A 793 -11.65 -14.59 5.33
N PHE A 794 -12.21 -15.25 4.33
CA PHE A 794 -12.92 -16.53 4.52
C PHE A 794 -11.97 -17.71 4.30
N SER A 795 -12.24 -18.81 4.96
CA SER A 795 -11.55 -20.08 4.75
C SER A 795 -12.02 -20.75 3.47
N THR A 796 -11.13 -20.88 2.49
CA THR A 796 -11.40 -21.55 1.22
C THR A 796 -11.70 -23.05 1.40
N VAL A 797 -11.01 -23.70 2.33
CA VAL A 797 -11.22 -25.14 2.60
C VAL A 797 -12.60 -25.45 3.12
N ARG A 798 -13.18 -24.59 3.97
CA ARG A 798 -14.56 -24.75 4.45
C ARG A 798 -15.61 -24.55 3.35
N ARG A 799 -15.25 -23.85 2.28
CA ARG A 799 -16.13 -23.53 1.16
C ARG A 799 -15.90 -24.42 -0.07
N LEU A 800 -15.10 -25.49 0.05
CA LEU A 800 -15.01 -26.48 -1.01
C LEU A 800 -16.40 -27.11 -1.27
N GLU A 801 -16.71 -27.35 -2.53
CA GLU A 801 -18.04 -27.86 -2.97
C GLU A 801 -18.45 -29.11 -2.22
N ARG A 802 -17.52 -30.06 -2.00
CA ARG A 802 -17.78 -31.33 -1.27
C ARG A 802 -18.28 -31.10 0.16
N PHE A 803 -17.84 -30.03 0.85
CA PHE A 803 -18.32 -29.74 2.22
C PHE A 803 -19.62 -28.94 2.25
N VAL A 804 -19.88 -28.12 1.22
CA VAL A 804 -21.05 -27.24 1.18
C VAL A 804 -22.27 -27.91 0.55
N VAL A 805 -22.06 -28.58 -0.59
CA VAL A 805 -23.17 -29.15 -1.39
C VAL A 805 -23.49 -30.59 -0.97
N GLU A 806 -22.47 -31.40 -0.80
CA GLU A 806 -22.63 -32.81 -0.42
C GLU A 806 -22.91 -32.98 1.08
N GLY A 807 -22.58 -31.95 1.87
CA GLY A 807 -22.79 -31.95 3.31
C GLY A 807 -21.94 -32.99 4.05
N VAL A 808 -20.85 -33.43 3.45
CA VAL A 808 -19.98 -34.49 3.97
C VAL A 808 -18.61 -33.94 4.22
N ASP A 809 -18.11 -34.10 5.43
CA ASP A 809 -16.74 -33.74 5.78
C ASP A 809 -15.73 -34.77 5.24
N ILE A 810 -14.44 -34.54 5.48
CA ILE A 810 -13.36 -35.43 5.05
C ILE A 810 -13.44 -36.85 5.61
N ASN A 811 -14.15 -37.04 6.73
CA ASN A 811 -14.36 -38.33 7.38
C ASN A 811 -15.67 -38.98 6.93
N GLY A 812 -16.44 -38.40 6.03
CA GLY A 812 -17.74 -38.84 5.59
C GLY A 812 -18.86 -38.50 6.57
N GLU A 813 -18.64 -37.60 7.52
CA GLU A 813 -19.66 -37.10 8.42
C GLU A 813 -20.42 -35.93 7.78
N LEU A 814 -21.67 -35.69 8.19
CA LEU A 814 -22.49 -34.58 7.68
C LEU A 814 -21.82 -33.23 8.01
N GLY A 815 -21.44 -32.50 6.97
CA GLY A 815 -20.88 -31.14 7.11
C GLY A 815 -21.92 -30.12 7.56
N THR A 816 -21.47 -29.00 8.03
CA THR A 816 -22.29 -27.89 8.57
C THR A 816 -22.95 -27.02 7.48
N GLY A 817 -22.67 -27.27 6.21
CA GLY A 817 -23.10 -26.44 5.09
C GLY A 817 -22.21 -25.20 4.91
N ARG A 818 -22.56 -24.33 3.94
CA ARG A 818 -21.85 -23.09 3.72
C ARG A 818 -22.11 -22.09 4.85
N GLU A 819 -21.06 -21.73 5.57
CA GLU A 819 -21.11 -20.62 6.50
C GLU A 819 -21.09 -19.29 5.75
N ASP A 820 -21.86 -18.29 6.22
CA ASP A 820 -21.78 -16.94 5.71
C ASP A 820 -20.43 -16.29 6.08
N GLN A 821 -19.99 -15.33 5.26
CA GLN A 821 -18.78 -14.56 5.53
C GLN A 821 -19.00 -13.65 6.75
N GLU A 822 -18.07 -13.64 7.69
CA GLU A 822 -18.14 -12.79 8.88
C GLU A 822 -18.01 -11.30 8.52
N GLU A 823 -18.99 -10.49 8.96
CA GLU A 823 -18.92 -9.03 8.90
C GLU A 823 -18.53 -8.50 10.28
N LEU A 824 -17.50 -7.64 10.32
CA LEU A 824 -17.00 -7.03 11.55
C LEU A 824 -17.83 -5.79 11.93
N ASP A 825 -17.95 -5.54 13.24
CA ASP A 825 -18.67 -4.39 13.77
C ASP A 825 -18.07 -3.08 13.26
N GLY A 826 -18.94 -2.12 12.94
CA GLY A 826 -18.55 -0.77 12.59
C GLY A 826 -18.16 0.07 13.82
N GLY A 827 -17.47 1.19 13.61
CA GLY A 827 -17.07 2.04 14.73
C GLY A 827 -16.60 3.42 14.34
N PHE A 828 -16.49 4.26 15.37
CA PHE A 828 -16.02 5.64 15.25
C PHE A 828 -14.57 5.78 15.70
N MET A 829 -13.84 6.68 15.01
CA MET A 829 -12.54 7.20 15.44
C MET A 829 -12.53 8.72 15.33
N LEU A 830 -12.00 9.39 16.35
CA LEU A 830 -11.77 10.82 16.36
C LEU A 830 -10.27 11.08 16.36
N ASP A 831 -9.81 11.81 15.36
CA ASP A 831 -8.41 12.22 15.20
C ASP A 831 -8.32 13.73 15.25
N ALA A 832 -7.25 14.28 15.84
CA ALA A 832 -7.00 15.71 15.84
C ALA A 832 -5.52 16.03 15.78
N SER A 833 -5.21 17.18 15.23
CA SER A 833 -3.86 17.72 15.23
C SER A 833 -3.84 19.21 15.53
N ILE A 834 -2.77 19.65 16.18
CA ILE A 834 -2.48 21.05 16.43
C ILE A 834 -1.01 21.31 16.15
N GLY A 835 -0.71 22.43 15.52
CA GLY A 835 0.67 22.80 15.31
C GLY A 835 0.90 24.28 15.18
N LYS A 836 2.18 24.65 15.22
CA LYS A 836 2.66 26.02 15.10
C LYS A 836 3.84 26.07 14.17
N TYR A 837 3.75 26.97 13.21
CA TYR A 837 4.87 27.36 12.36
C TYR A 837 5.39 28.75 12.76
N ILE A 838 6.68 28.84 13.05
CA ILE A 838 7.34 30.05 13.51
C ILE A 838 8.42 30.43 12.50
N ARG A 839 8.28 31.56 11.85
CA ARG A 839 9.33 32.13 10.99
C ARG A 839 10.32 32.90 11.84
N LEU A 840 11.60 32.59 11.64
CA LEU A 840 12.71 33.28 12.29
C LEU A 840 13.42 34.18 11.26
N LYS A 841 14.32 35.01 11.73
CA LYS A 841 15.17 35.84 10.87
C LYS A 841 16.08 35.00 9.98
N LYS A 842 16.52 35.53 8.85
CA LYS A 842 17.43 34.92 7.88
C LYS A 842 16.88 33.58 7.26
N GLY A 843 15.58 33.50 7.00
CA GLY A 843 14.99 32.36 6.32
C GLY A 843 14.86 31.08 7.17
N LYS A 844 15.21 31.12 8.45
CA LYS A 844 15.07 30.02 9.39
C LYS A 844 13.61 29.84 9.82
N SER A 845 13.23 28.62 10.20
CA SER A 845 11.90 28.36 10.71
C SER A 845 11.87 27.20 11.69
N ILE A 846 10.90 27.24 12.59
CA ILE A 846 10.57 26.15 13.51
C ILE A 846 9.14 25.72 13.22
N SER A 847 8.92 24.42 13.15
CA SER A 847 7.60 23.80 13.11
C SER A 847 7.43 22.83 14.29
N ILE A 848 6.31 22.94 14.98
CA ILE A 848 5.95 22.00 16.06
C ILE A 848 4.56 21.49 15.72
N ASN A 849 4.35 20.19 15.73
CA ASN A 849 3.07 19.57 15.45
C ASN A 849 2.82 18.39 16.41
N LEU A 850 1.64 18.34 16.97
CA LEU A 850 1.12 17.23 17.76
C LEU A 850 -0.12 16.69 17.03
N THR A 851 -0.08 15.42 16.67
CA THR A 851 -1.23 14.67 16.15
C THR A 851 -1.62 13.61 17.18
N VAL A 852 -2.89 13.51 17.48
CA VAL A 852 -3.46 12.47 18.34
C VAL A 852 -4.53 11.74 17.54
N ASN A 853 -4.36 10.43 17.39
CA ASN A 853 -5.30 9.57 16.70
C ASN A 853 -6.11 8.77 17.71
N ASN A 854 -7.32 8.41 17.30
CA ASN A 854 -8.25 7.63 18.10
C ASN A 854 -8.41 8.21 19.52
N ILE A 855 -8.76 9.50 19.60
CA ILE A 855 -8.98 10.21 20.87
C ILE A 855 -10.08 9.55 21.71
N LEU A 856 -11.05 8.90 21.05
CA LEU A 856 -12.11 8.15 21.70
C LEU A 856 -11.61 6.87 22.37
N ASN A 857 -10.36 6.49 22.15
CA ASN A 857 -9.71 5.28 22.64
C ASN A 857 -10.52 4.00 22.32
N ASN A 858 -11.09 3.94 21.10
CA ASN A 858 -11.81 2.75 20.64
C ASN A 858 -10.82 1.62 20.34
N THR A 859 -10.63 0.71 21.29
CA THR A 859 -9.73 -0.45 21.22
C THR A 859 -10.44 -1.73 20.79
N ASP A 860 -11.77 -1.71 20.70
CA ASP A 860 -12.60 -2.87 20.37
C ASP A 860 -12.92 -2.94 18.87
N LEU A 861 -12.55 -1.89 18.12
CA LEU A 861 -12.76 -1.85 16.68
C LEU A 861 -11.80 -2.83 15.99
N ARG A 862 -12.36 -3.86 15.36
CA ARG A 862 -11.61 -4.83 14.56
C ARG A 862 -11.25 -4.22 13.22
N THR A 863 -9.96 -4.24 12.87
CA THR A 863 -9.45 -3.69 11.61
C THR A 863 -9.30 -4.74 10.50
N GLY A 864 -9.52 -6.00 10.82
CA GLY A 864 -9.41 -7.14 9.94
C GLY A 864 -9.08 -8.42 10.71
N GLY A 865 -8.70 -9.44 9.98
CA GLY A 865 -8.40 -10.76 10.49
C GLY A 865 -8.68 -11.80 9.41
N TYR A 866 -8.73 -13.05 9.79
CA TYR A 866 -8.99 -14.17 8.88
C TYR A 866 -9.60 -15.35 9.60
N GLU A 867 -10.48 -16.07 8.91
CA GLU A 867 -10.85 -17.41 9.30
C GLU A 867 -9.64 -18.34 9.16
N GLN A 868 -9.43 -19.23 10.11
CA GLN A 868 -8.36 -20.21 9.97
C GLN A 868 -8.78 -21.24 8.88
N ASN A 869 -7.87 -21.55 7.96
CA ASN A 869 -8.09 -22.56 6.92
C ASN A 869 -8.07 -23.96 7.53
N ARG A 870 -9.14 -24.30 8.24
CA ARG A 870 -9.44 -25.56 8.96
C ARG A 870 -10.91 -25.89 8.73
N ILE A 871 -11.26 -27.16 8.67
CA ILE A 871 -12.64 -27.58 8.45
C ILE A 871 -13.51 -27.26 9.65
N ASP A 872 -13.06 -27.61 10.86
CA ASP A 872 -13.80 -27.38 12.10
C ASP A 872 -13.71 -25.91 12.55
N GLY A 873 -14.75 -25.12 12.27
CA GLY A 873 -14.81 -23.71 12.62
C GLY A 873 -14.94 -23.41 14.12
N GLU A 874 -15.56 -24.31 14.88
CA GLU A 874 -15.70 -24.17 16.32
C GLU A 874 -14.35 -24.38 17.03
N ARG A 875 -13.60 -25.39 16.61
CA ARG A 875 -12.26 -25.67 17.15
C ARG A 875 -11.22 -24.63 16.72
N TYR A 876 -11.38 -24.08 15.52
CA TYR A 876 -10.45 -23.11 14.94
C TYR A 876 -11.18 -21.80 14.60
N PRO A 877 -11.59 -21.03 15.63
CA PRO A 877 -12.30 -19.76 15.41
C PRO A 877 -11.41 -18.72 14.70
N SER A 878 -12.04 -17.71 14.16
CA SER A 878 -11.38 -16.60 13.47
C SER A 878 -10.35 -15.91 14.36
N LYS A 879 -9.31 -15.39 13.72
CA LYS A 879 -8.27 -14.55 14.35
C LYS A 879 -8.42 -13.10 13.91
N TYR A 880 -8.22 -12.16 14.83
CA TYR A 880 -8.51 -10.75 14.62
C TYR A 880 -7.31 -9.84 14.82
N TYR A 881 -7.35 -8.67 14.17
CA TYR A 881 -6.52 -7.50 14.45
C TYR A 881 -7.42 -6.37 14.94
N TYR A 882 -6.92 -5.61 15.91
CA TYR A 882 -7.65 -4.50 16.51
C TYR A 882 -6.99 -3.15 16.19
N ALA A 883 -7.80 -2.10 16.16
CA ALA A 883 -7.32 -0.74 16.05
C ALA A 883 -6.44 -0.36 17.25
N GLN A 884 -5.39 0.41 16.98
CA GLN A 884 -4.60 0.98 18.05
C GLN A 884 -5.44 2.01 18.81
N GLY A 885 -5.45 1.94 20.15
CA GLY A 885 -6.05 2.94 21.02
C GLY A 885 -5.42 4.33 20.85
N THR A 886 -5.70 5.24 21.75
CA THR A 886 -5.20 6.61 21.68
C THR A 886 -3.69 6.63 21.48
N ASN A 887 -3.26 7.20 20.38
CA ASN A 887 -1.85 7.32 20.07
C ASN A 887 -1.50 8.72 19.60
N ALA A 888 -0.28 9.14 19.93
CA ALA A 888 0.19 10.49 19.69
C ALA A 888 1.48 10.49 18.88
N PHE A 889 1.65 11.53 18.08
CA PHE A 889 2.86 11.82 17.32
C PHE A 889 3.23 13.28 17.48
N LEU A 890 4.35 13.55 18.20
CA LEU A 890 4.89 14.89 18.36
C LEU A 890 6.08 15.07 17.40
N ASN A 891 6.04 16.10 16.58
CA ASN A 891 7.07 16.39 15.61
C ASN A 891 7.63 17.81 15.81
N PHE A 892 8.95 17.93 15.86
CA PHE A 892 9.69 19.18 15.89
C PHE A 892 10.59 19.27 14.67
N GLY A 893 10.45 20.32 13.88
CA GLY A 893 11.27 20.60 12.72
C GLY A 893 11.99 21.94 12.86
N PHE A 894 13.29 21.97 12.60
CA PHE A 894 14.10 23.19 12.54
C PHE A 894 14.79 23.29 11.20
N ARG A 895 14.54 24.37 10.48
CA ARG A 895 15.18 24.70 9.21
C ARG A 895 16.11 25.90 9.37
N PHE A 896 17.32 25.79 8.75
CA PHE A 896 18.34 26.82 8.84
C PHE A 896 19.25 26.85 7.61
#